data_89354e2d9e24eeea81bc7696eef454bb
#
_entry.id   89354e2d9e24eeea81bc7696eef454bb
#
_cell.length_a   1.000
_cell.length_b   1.000
_cell.length_c   1.000
_cell.angle_alpha   90.00
_cell.angle_beta   90.00
_cell.angle_gamma   90.00
#
_symmetry.space_group_name_H-M   'P 1'
#
loop_
_entity.id
_entity.type
_entity.pdbx_description
1 polymer ?
#
loop_
_entity_poly.entity_id
_entity_poly.type
_entity_poly.pdbx_seq_one_letter_code
_entity_poly.pdbx_strand_id
1 'polypeptide(L)'
;LMGIVVAIDGPSGSGKSSVSLAVARQLQLAYLDTGAMYRAAAWWCEHLGIDLEDQEGVSDAVISMPLHMDTDPEHPGLSVDGIDIAQAIREPHISAVVSKIAANLDVRAELGRRQRELIEHGAANGGIVAEGRDITTVIAPDAQVRLLITASEEARLERRAAQLEAAGKSVDAAALRDQVLRRDRDDAKVSQFLEAPEGVTLVDTSNLDFNQSVEKVSALVRAAIEEDQALGESERLRTDAMRATLSEYDLDAEDLALLDGPARNGAEEKIEAGLPVLAVVGRPNVGKSTLVNRVLGRREAVVQDRPGVTRDRVSYPAHWAGRDFTIVDTGGWEVDVAGLDASVASQAEVAIEMADAVLLVVDATVGITETDAQVVKLLRRSGKPVVLAANKVDSSVQEADAYALWNLGLGEPYPVSALHGRGSGDVLDACMKILPLVSAVAGPAPEGDLHRVALVGRPNVGKSSLLNSIAGSQRVVVNELAGTTRDPVDEIIELDGRKWVFVDTAGIRRRVKQSRGADFYAVLRTQAAIEKAEVAVVLLDGSDVVSEQDVRVIQQVVDAGRALVLVNNKWDLVDEDRQAQLKWEIEKDLAHVSWAPHINLAAKTGWHTNRLVRALDAALEGWYTRIPTARLNAFLGELQAATPHPLRGGKQPRILFGAQVQVAPPRIVLFTTGFLDPGYRRFIERRLREEFGFTGSPIQIGVRVREKRKRK
;
A
#
# COMPACT_ATOMS: atom_id res chain seq x y z
N LEU A 1 -20.14 -13.18 2.07
CA LEU A 1 -20.27 -12.83 0.64
C LEU A 1 -20.36 -11.32 0.58
N MET A 2 -19.44 -10.64 -0.11
CA MET A 2 -19.71 -9.28 -0.52
C MET A 2 -20.94 -9.30 -1.41
N GLY A 3 -21.89 -8.40 -1.20
CA GLY A 3 -23.05 -8.29 -2.05
C GLY A 3 -22.66 -7.76 -3.44
N ILE A 4 -23.52 -7.99 -4.42
CA ILE A 4 -23.28 -7.61 -5.81
C ILE A 4 -23.24 -6.08 -5.98
N VAL A 5 -22.28 -5.59 -6.77
CA VAL A 5 -22.24 -4.19 -7.23
C VAL A 5 -22.70 -4.13 -8.68
N VAL A 6 -23.74 -3.34 -8.92
CA VAL A 6 -24.30 -3.10 -10.25
C VAL A 6 -24.04 -1.65 -10.63
N ALA A 7 -23.14 -1.43 -11.58
CA ALA A 7 -22.77 -0.13 -12.11
C ALA A 7 -23.54 0.15 -13.40
N ILE A 8 -24.28 1.27 -13.45
CA ILE A 8 -25.14 1.63 -14.59
C ILE A 8 -24.82 3.05 -15.07
N ASP A 9 -24.35 3.15 -16.33
CA ASP A 9 -24.18 4.42 -17.01
C ASP A 9 -25.19 4.63 -18.13
N GLY A 10 -25.29 5.83 -18.63
CA GLY A 10 -26.14 6.12 -19.79
C GLY A 10 -26.51 7.60 -19.96
N PRO A 11 -26.94 8.01 -21.19
CA PRO A 11 -27.28 9.39 -21.49
C PRO A 11 -28.55 9.87 -20.79
N SER A 12 -28.78 11.17 -20.85
CA SER A 12 -30.00 11.78 -20.30
C SER A 12 -31.25 11.30 -21.06
N GLY A 13 -32.31 10.96 -20.32
CA GLY A 13 -33.56 10.50 -20.94
C GLY A 13 -33.58 9.02 -21.36
N SER A 14 -32.51 8.26 -21.18
CA SER A 14 -32.49 6.80 -21.47
C SER A 14 -33.36 5.96 -20.53
N GLY A 15 -33.91 6.56 -19.48
CA GLY A 15 -34.69 5.85 -18.45
C GLY A 15 -33.83 5.23 -17.33
N LYS A 16 -32.53 5.45 -17.37
CA LYS A 16 -31.52 4.89 -16.46
C LYS A 16 -31.92 4.95 -14.98
N SER A 17 -32.19 6.15 -14.44
CA SER A 17 -32.49 6.34 -13.01
C SER A 17 -33.77 5.62 -12.58
N SER A 18 -34.82 5.65 -13.41
CA SER A 18 -36.09 4.96 -13.09
C SER A 18 -35.93 3.44 -13.13
N VAL A 19 -35.18 2.92 -14.13
CA VAL A 19 -34.89 1.49 -14.24
C VAL A 19 -33.98 1.02 -13.11
N SER A 20 -32.90 1.75 -12.80
CA SER A 20 -31.97 1.43 -11.72
C SER A 20 -32.65 1.35 -10.36
N LEU A 21 -33.51 2.33 -10.03
CA LEU A 21 -34.27 2.35 -8.80
C LEU A 21 -35.26 1.17 -8.72
N ALA A 22 -35.97 0.87 -9.82
CA ALA A 22 -36.91 -0.26 -9.87
C ALA A 22 -36.20 -1.61 -9.73
N VAL A 23 -35.03 -1.78 -10.36
CA VAL A 23 -34.19 -2.96 -10.21
C VAL A 23 -33.69 -3.11 -8.77
N ALA A 24 -33.22 -2.02 -8.15
CA ALA A 24 -32.79 -2.04 -6.76
C ALA A 24 -33.90 -2.50 -5.81
N ARG A 25 -35.12 -1.98 -5.98
CA ARG A 25 -36.32 -2.41 -5.23
C ARG A 25 -36.66 -3.87 -5.46
N GLN A 26 -36.72 -4.29 -6.73
CA GLN A 26 -37.10 -5.65 -7.09
C GLN A 26 -36.12 -6.70 -6.56
N LEU A 27 -34.82 -6.35 -6.49
CA LEU A 27 -33.76 -7.26 -6.03
C LEU A 27 -33.33 -7.01 -4.58
N GLN A 28 -33.98 -6.07 -3.88
CA GLN A 28 -33.66 -5.68 -2.50
C GLN A 28 -32.19 -5.25 -2.32
N LEU A 29 -31.67 -4.48 -3.28
CA LEU A 29 -30.34 -3.91 -3.26
C LEU A 29 -30.41 -2.44 -2.82
N ALA A 30 -29.32 -1.92 -2.24
CA ALA A 30 -29.18 -0.47 -2.04
C ALA A 30 -29.19 0.28 -3.37
N TYR A 31 -29.47 1.58 -3.35
CA TYR A 31 -29.54 2.42 -4.55
C TYR A 31 -28.78 3.72 -4.37
N LEU A 32 -27.96 4.09 -5.36
CA LEU A 32 -27.17 5.31 -5.37
C LEU A 32 -27.36 6.09 -6.68
N ASP A 33 -27.97 7.30 -6.60
CA ASP A 33 -28.02 8.31 -7.70
C ASP A 33 -26.83 9.26 -7.56
N THR A 34 -25.72 8.99 -8.27
CA THR A 34 -24.55 9.87 -8.21
C THR A 34 -24.81 11.23 -8.84
N GLY A 35 -25.70 11.33 -9.80
CA GLY A 35 -26.13 12.61 -10.37
C GLY A 35 -26.82 13.52 -9.34
N ALA A 36 -27.49 12.95 -8.34
CA ALA A 36 -28.04 13.71 -7.24
C ALA A 36 -26.95 14.38 -6.39
N MET A 37 -25.81 13.73 -6.19
CA MET A 37 -24.68 14.27 -5.44
C MET A 37 -24.08 15.51 -6.13
N TYR A 38 -23.93 15.49 -7.44
CA TYR A 38 -23.47 16.67 -8.21
C TYR A 38 -24.50 17.81 -8.16
N ARG A 39 -25.79 17.49 -8.20
CA ARG A 39 -26.85 18.49 -8.02
C ARG A 39 -26.90 19.09 -6.62
N ALA A 40 -26.62 18.27 -5.60
CA ALA A 40 -26.49 18.73 -4.22
C ALA A 40 -25.30 19.68 -4.05
N ALA A 41 -24.16 19.38 -4.68
CA ALA A 41 -23.00 20.26 -4.70
C ALA A 41 -23.31 21.60 -5.36
N ALA A 42 -24.07 21.61 -6.48
CA ALA A 42 -24.51 22.84 -7.14
C ALA A 42 -25.44 23.65 -6.24
N TRP A 43 -26.43 23.02 -5.62
CA TRP A 43 -27.34 23.66 -4.68
C TRP A 43 -26.59 24.23 -3.47
N TRP A 44 -25.61 23.51 -2.94
CA TRP A 44 -24.82 23.95 -1.80
C TRP A 44 -23.98 25.19 -2.09
N CYS A 45 -23.29 25.21 -3.24
CA CYS A 45 -22.54 26.39 -3.68
C CYS A 45 -23.45 27.62 -3.85
N GLU A 46 -24.65 27.43 -4.43
CA GLU A 46 -25.65 28.51 -4.57
C GLU A 46 -26.18 28.96 -3.22
N HIS A 47 -26.49 28.03 -2.30
CA HIS A 47 -26.96 28.33 -0.94
C HIS A 47 -25.94 29.14 -0.14
N LEU A 48 -24.65 28.89 -0.34
CA LEU A 48 -23.55 29.66 0.27
C LEU A 48 -23.25 30.98 -0.48
N GLY A 49 -23.83 31.21 -1.64
CA GLY A 49 -23.59 32.39 -2.47
C GLY A 49 -22.21 32.40 -3.14
N ILE A 50 -21.65 31.22 -3.42
CA ILE A 50 -20.34 31.07 -4.05
C ILE A 50 -20.48 31.28 -5.56
N ASP A 51 -19.56 32.06 -6.14
CA ASP A 51 -19.48 32.22 -7.59
C ASP A 51 -18.96 30.89 -8.22
N LEU A 52 -19.73 30.30 -9.11
CA LEU A 52 -19.39 29.05 -9.78
C LEU A 52 -18.21 29.17 -10.77
N GLU A 53 -17.75 30.37 -11.07
CA GLU A 53 -16.50 30.60 -11.82
C GLU A 53 -15.27 30.60 -10.90
N ASP A 54 -15.43 30.74 -9.60
CA ASP A 54 -14.39 30.58 -8.59
C ASP A 54 -14.18 29.08 -8.28
N GLN A 55 -13.28 28.44 -9.04
CA GLN A 55 -13.03 27.01 -8.96
C GLN A 55 -12.51 26.58 -7.57
N GLU A 56 -11.70 27.41 -6.91
CA GLU A 56 -11.16 27.13 -5.56
C GLU A 56 -12.28 27.23 -4.51
N GLY A 57 -13.08 28.27 -4.54
CA GLY A 57 -14.22 28.44 -3.64
C GLY A 57 -15.27 27.33 -3.79
N VAL A 58 -15.52 26.86 -5.02
CA VAL A 58 -16.41 25.73 -5.31
C VAL A 58 -15.84 24.43 -4.72
N SER A 59 -14.53 24.17 -4.90
CA SER A 59 -13.87 22.97 -4.36
C SER A 59 -13.93 22.93 -2.84
N ASP A 60 -13.58 24.03 -2.17
CA ASP A 60 -13.59 24.13 -0.70
C ASP A 60 -15.00 23.92 -0.13
N ALA A 61 -16.02 24.47 -0.80
CA ALA A 61 -17.42 24.30 -0.39
C ALA A 61 -17.87 22.83 -0.51
N VAL A 62 -17.50 22.14 -1.59
CA VAL A 62 -17.91 20.75 -1.79
C VAL A 62 -17.15 19.79 -0.89
N ILE A 63 -15.86 20.04 -0.65
CA ILE A 63 -15.05 19.25 0.29
C ILE A 63 -15.63 19.33 1.71
N SER A 64 -16.06 20.52 2.13
CA SER A 64 -16.66 20.74 3.46
C SER A 64 -18.16 20.47 3.53
N MET A 65 -18.83 20.13 2.41
CA MET A 65 -20.27 19.91 2.34
C MET A 65 -20.74 18.77 3.24
N PRO A 66 -21.61 19.02 4.25
CA PRO A 66 -22.15 17.98 5.12
C PRO A 66 -23.32 17.26 4.43
N LEU A 67 -22.96 16.48 3.38
CA LEU A 67 -23.88 15.70 2.58
C LEU A 67 -24.25 14.41 3.30
N HIS A 68 -25.54 14.15 3.43
CA HIS A 68 -26.06 12.85 3.84
C HIS A 68 -26.96 12.29 2.73
N MET A 69 -26.67 11.07 2.30
CA MET A 69 -27.42 10.38 1.24
C MET A 69 -27.85 9.01 1.74
N ASP A 70 -29.16 8.78 1.74
CA ASP A 70 -29.75 7.48 2.06
C ASP A 70 -29.75 6.58 0.82
N THR A 71 -29.29 5.36 0.99
CA THR A 71 -29.24 4.34 -0.06
C THR A 71 -30.42 3.36 -0.03
N ASP A 72 -31.42 3.59 0.83
CA ASP A 72 -32.65 2.80 0.83
C ASP A 72 -33.47 3.08 -0.44
N PRO A 73 -33.69 2.08 -1.32
CA PRO A 73 -34.45 2.30 -2.55
C PRO A 73 -35.92 2.61 -2.31
N GLU A 74 -36.50 2.27 -1.14
CA GLU A 74 -37.87 2.59 -0.80
C GLU A 74 -38.02 4.06 -0.35
N HIS A 75 -36.99 4.60 0.32
CA HIS A 75 -37.01 5.95 0.88
C HIS A 75 -35.71 6.70 0.53
N PRO A 76 -35.42 6.93 -0.76
CA PRO A 76 -34.19 7.61 -1.13
C PRO A 76 -34.20 9.05 -0.58
N GLY A 77 -33.39 9.31 0.43
CA GLY A 77 -33.23 10.59 1.10
C GLY A 77 -31.95 11.32 0.68
N LEU A 78 -32.03 12.66 0.63
CA LEU A 78 -30.85 13.50 0.37
C LEU A 78 -30.95 14.80 1.17
N SER A 79 -29.98 15.01 2.06
CA SER A 79 -29.90 16.24 2.84
C SER A 79 -28.48 16.80 2.87
N VAL A 80 -28.41 18.14 3.01
CA VAL A 80 -27.15 18.85 3.23
C VAL A 80 -27.35 19.74 4.45
N ASP A 81 -26.45 19.65 5.42
CA ASP A 81 -26.54 20.34 6.72
C ASP A 81 -27.92 20.15 7.42
N GLY A 82 -28.45 18.92 7.33
CA GLY A 82 -29.76 18.55 7.89
C GLY A 82 -30.98 19.10 7.12
N ILE A 83 -30.77 19.84 6.04
CA ILE A 83 -31.86 20.36 5.18
C ILE A 83 -32.16 19.31 4.10
N ASP A 84 -33.41 18.83 4.04
CA ASP A 84 -33.88 18.01 2.92
C ASP A 84 -33.92 18.81 1.62
N ILE A 85 -33.13 18.40 0.64
CA ILE A 85 -32.96 19.05 -0.64
C ILE A 85 -33.46 18.21 -1.83
N ALA A 86 -34.12 17.07 -1.59
CA ALA A 86 -34.53 16.13 -2.62
C ALA A 86 -35.43 16.76 -3.72
N GLN A 87 -36.22 17.78 -3.37
CA GLN A 87 -36.99 18.54 -4.35
C GLN A 87 -36.19 19.69 -4.97
N ALA A 88 -35.44 20.45 -4.16
CA ALA A 88 -34.70 21.63 -4.59
C ALA A 88 -33.66 21.29 -5.68
N ILE A 89 -32.98 20.16 -5.58
CA ILE A 89 -31.98 19.73 -6.58
C ILE A 89 -32.55 19.35 -7.95
N ARG A 90 -33.89 19.27 -8.07
CA ARG A 90 -34.61 18.97 -9.33
C ARG A 90 -35.07 20.22 -10.07
N GLU A 91 -34.84 21.38 -9.48
CA GLU A 91 -35.18 22.62 -10.12
C GLU A 91 -34.36 22.91 -11.39
N PRO A 92 -34.96 23.53 -12.42
CA PRO A 92 -34.27 23.70 -13.71
C PRO A 92 -32.97 24.50 -13.63
N HIS A 93 -32.90 25.50 -12.74
CA HIS A 93 -31.72 26.35 -12.57
C HIS A 93 -30.53 25.54 -12.01
N ILE A 94 -30.75 24.67 -11.01
CA ILE A 94 -29.72 23.77 -10.51
C ILE A 94 -29.19 22.87 -11.63
N SER A 95 -30.11 22.26 -12.40
CA SER A 95 -29.72 21.38 -13.53
C SER A 95 -28.91 22.11 -14.60
N ALA A 96 -29.08 23.42 -14.76
CA ALA A 96 -28.34 24.21 -15.74
C ALA A 96 -26.90 24.49 -15.35
N VAL A 97 -26.57 24.48 -14.07
CA VAL A 97 -25.22 24.78 -13.55
C VAL A 97 -24.41 23.58 -13.14
N VAL A 98 -25.01 22.37 -13.08
CA VAL A 98 -24.33 21.13 -12.69
C VAL A 98 -23.09 20.84 -13.56
N SER A 99 -23.12 21.16 -14.85
CA SER A 99 -21.99 20.94 -15.75
C SER A 99 -20.75 21.74 -15.35
N LYS A 100 -20.90 22.93 -14.75
CA LYS A 100 -19.79 23.74 -14.24
C LYS A 100 -19.16 23.04 -13.01
N ILE A 101 -20.00 22.55 -12.11
CA ILE A 101 -19.56 21.77 -10.94
C ILE A 101 -18.83 20.50 -11.37
N ALA A 102 -19.41 19.74 -12.32
CA ALA A 102 -18.84 18.50 -12.82
C ALA A 102 -17.55 18.69 -13.65
N ALA A 103 -17.27 19.88 -14.14
CA ALA A 103 -16.02 20.20 -14.84
C ALA A 103 -14.86 20.44 -13.88
N ASN A 104 -15.12 20.74 -12.59
CA ASN A 104 -14.10 20.94 -11.58
C ASN A 104 -13.51 19.57 -11.14
N LEU A 105 -12.20 19.41 -11.32
CA LEU A 105 -11.53 18.13 -11.06
C LEU A 105 -11.47 17.76 -9.58
N ASP A 106 -11.33 18.73 -8.69
CA ASP A 106 -11.28 18.51 -7.24
C ASP A 106 -12.66 18.09 -6.71
N VAL A 107 -13.71 18.71 -7.21
CA VAL A 107 -15.10 18.29 -6.92
C VAL A 107 -15.34 16.86 -7.39
N ARG A 108 -14.88 16.49 -8.59
CA ARG A 108 -15.00 15.11 -9.09
C ARG A 108 -14.24 14.11 -8.21
N ALA A 109 -13.03 14.48 -7.77
CA ALA A 109 -12.24 13.64 -6.90
C ALA A 109 -12.95 13.37 -5.57
N GLU A 110 -13.45 14.43 -4.92
CA GLU A 110 -14.15 14.32 -3.63
C GLU A 110 -15.50 13.58 -3.76
N LEU A 111 -16.33 13.92 -4.73
CA LEU A 111 -17.59 13.20 -4.93
C LEU A 111 -17.36 11.75 -5.32
N GLY A 112 -16.34 11.47 -6.15
CA GLY A 112 -15.94 10.11 -6.50
C GLY A 112 -15.48 9.28 -5.29
N ARG A 113 -14.76 9.89 -4.35
CA ARG A 113 -14.39 9.26 -3.09
C ARG A 113 -15.64 8.88 -2.28
N ARG A 114 -16.55 9.83 -2.06
CA ARG A 114 -17.82 9.58 -1.33
C ARG A 114 -18.69 8.54 -2.01
N GLN A 115 -18.74 8.52 -3.34
CA GLN A 115 -19.47 7.51 -4.11
C GLN A 115 -18.90 6.11 -3.87
N ARG A 116 -17.57 5.94 -3.91
CA ARG A 116 -16.92 4.66 -3.62
C ARG A 116 -17.21 4.17 -2.21
N GLU A 117 -17.13 5.04 -1.20
CA GLU A 117 -17.48 4.70 0.18
C GLU A 117 -18.92 4.18 0.32
N LEU A 118 -19.89 4.84 -0.34
CA LEU A 118 -21.29 4.41 -0.33
C LEU A 118 -21.49 3.07 -1.07
N ILE A 119 -20.76 2.86 -2.18
CA ILE A 119 -20.80 1.60 -2.93
C ILE A 119 -20.20 0.46 -2.10
N GLU A 120 -19.07 0.66 -1.45
CA GLU A 120 -18.44 -0.32 -0.56
C GLU A 120 -19.35 -0.67 0.62
N HIS A 121 -19.96 0.34 1.24
CA HIS A 121 -20.92 0.11 2.32
C HIS A 121 -22.14 -0.68 1.84
N GLY A 122 -22.72 -0.36 0.70
CA GLY A 122 -23.82 -1.08 0.11
C GLY A 122 -23.47 -2.52 -0.26
N ALA A 123 -22.27 -2.72 -0.85
CA ALA A 123 -21.76 -4.05 -1.15
C ALA A 123 -21.55 -4.91 0.10
N ALA A 124 -21.10 -4.32 1.22
CA ALA A 124 -20.95 -5.04 2.48
C ALA A 124 -22.30 -5.45 3.09
N ASN A 125 -23.40 -4.73 2.78
CA ASN A 125 -24.73 -4.91 3.33
C ASN A 125 -25.75 -5.56 2.37
N GLY A 126 -25.28 -6.37 1.42
CA GLY A 126 -26.17 -7.18 0.56
C GLY A 126 -26.11 -6.84 -0.92
N GLY A 127 -25.55 -5.70 -1.29
CA GLY A 127 -25.36 -5.26 -2.66
C GLY A 127 -25.96 -3.89 -2.96
N ILE A 128 -25.54 -3.29 -4.08
CA ILE A 128 -25.94 -1.93 -4.45
C ILE A 128 -26.06 -1.78 -5.97
N VAL A 129 -27.02 -0.96 -6.39
CA VAL A 129 -27.16 -0.43 -7.75
C VAL A 129 -26.72 1.03 -7.74
N ALA A 130 -25.60 1.35 -8.36
CA ALA A 130 -25.09 2.70 -8.52
C ALA A 130 -25.29 3.17 -9.98
N GLU A 131 -25.88 4.36 -10.16
CA GLU A 131 -26.12 4.90 -11.49
C GLU A 131 -25.47 6.26 -11.68
N GLY A 132 -24.96 6.53 -12.89
CA GLY A 132 -24.27 7.77 -13.22
C GLY A 132 -23.90 7.95 -14.67
N ARG A 133 -22.67 8.43 -14.90
CA ARG A 133 -22.10 8.71 -16.21
C ARG A 133 -20.70 8.12 -16.42
N ASP A 134 -20.06 7.77 -15.33
CA ASP A 134 -18.68 7.26 -15.26
C ASP A 134 -18.53 6.18 -14.18
N ILE A 135 -19.65 5.57 -13.78
CA ILE A 135 -19.65 4.54 -12.73
C ILE A 135 -18.94 3.27 -13.22
N THR A 136 -19.23 2.85 -14.45
CA THR A 136 -18.70 1.61 -15.03
C THR A 136 -17.20 1.68 -15.35
N THR A 137 -16.63 2.90 -15.42
CA THR A 137 -15.24 3.12 -15.88
C THR A 137 -14.32 3.75 -14.87
N VAL A 138 -14.87 4.59 -13.96
CA VAL A 138 -14.07 5.41 -13.02
C VAL A 138 -14.38 5.09 -11.56
N ILE A 139 -15.66 4.98 -11.23
CA ILE A 139 -16.09 4.85 -9.82
C ILE A 139 -16.05 3.39 -9.37
N ALA A 140 -16.62 2.46 -10.15
CA ALA A 140 -16.67 1.03 -9.87
C ALA A 140 -16.31 0.22 -11.13
N PRO A 141 -15.06 0.31 -11.63
CA PRO A 141 -14.64 -0.41 -12.85
C PRO A 141 -14.62 -1.94 -12.67
N ASP A 142 -14.59 -2.42 -11.45
CA ASP A 142 -14.58 -3.84 -11.01
C ASP A 142 -15.95 -4.33 -10.57
N ALA A 143 -17.03 -3.55 -10.77
CA ALA A 143 -18.37 -4.00 -10.48
C ALA A 143 -18.69 -5.29 -11.26
N GLN A 144 -19.33 -6.26 -10.60
CA GLN A 144 -19.71 -7.56 -11.17
C GLN A 144 -20.68 -7.41 -12.35
N VAL A 145 -21.51 -6.37 -12.32
CA VAL A 145 -22.42 -6.04 -13.42
C VAL A 145 -22.15 -4.60 -13.86
N ARG A 146 -21.72 -4.43 -15.10
CA ARG A 146 -21.47 -3.11 -15.70
C ARG A 146 -22.35 -2.94 -16.93
N LEU A 147 -23.27 -1.97 -16.90
CA LEU A 147 -24.27 -1.77 -17.93
C LEU A 147 -24.22 -0.34 -18.46
N LEU A 148 -24.39 -0.21 -19.77
CA LEU A 148 -24.66 1.07 -20.43
C LEU A 148 -26.09 1.05 -20.96
N ILE A 149 -27.00 1.80 -20.33
CA ILE A 149 -28.38 1.92 -20.77
C ILE A 149 -28.51 3.05 -21.78
N THR A 150 -28.89 2.73 -23.00
CA THR A 150 -29.09 3.69 -24.09
C THR A 150 -30.53 3.66 -24.62
N ALA A 151 -30.89 4.71 -25.33
CA ALA A 151 -32.12 4.78 -26.13
C ALA A 151 -31.91 5.74 -27.31
N SER A 152 -32.63 5.55 -28.41
CA SER A 152 -32.59 6.45 -29.55
C SER A 152 -32.98 7.89 -29.14
N GLU A 153 -32.52 8.86 -29.94
CA GLU A 153 -32.82 10.30 -29.69
C GLU A 153 -34.34 10.52 -29.60
N GLU A 154 -35.08 9.91 -30.54
CA GLU A 154 -36.56 10.02 -30.58
C GLU A 154 -37.19 9.47 -29.28
N ALA A 155 -36.83 8.26 -28.86
CA ALA A 155 -37.38 7.66 -27.66
C ALA A 155 -37.03 8.44 -26.38
N ARG A 156 -35.85 9.07 -26.31
CA ARG A 156 -35.43 9.93 -25.18
C ARG A 156 -36.23 11.22 -25.13
N LEU A 157 -36.47 11.85 -26.28
CA LEU A 157 -37.26 13.06 -26.40
C LEU A 157 -38.73 12.83 -26.04
N GLU A 158 -39.33 11.73 -26.52
CA GLU A 158 -40.70 11.34 -26.19
C GLU A 158 -40.87 11.08 -24.69
N ARG A 159 -39.97 10.33 -24.06
CA ARG A 159 -39.99 10.06 -22.61
C ARG A 159 -39.86 11.33 -21.80
N ARG A 160 -39.00 12.28 -22.22
CA ARG A 160 -38.80 13.55 -21.52
C ARG A 160 -39.99 14.48 -21.68
N ALA A 161 -40.60 14.51 -22.87
CA ALA A 161 -41.83 15.26 -23.10
C ALA A 161 -42.95 14.75 -22.20
N ALA A 162 -43.18 13.43 -22.17
CA ALA A 162 -44.19 12.81 -21.30
C ALA A 162 -43.96 13.12 -19.80
N GLN A 163 -42.70 13.14 -19.33
CA GLN A 163 -42.38 13.54 -17.96
C GLN A 163 -42.74 15.00 -17.64
N LEU A 164 -42.47 15.91 -18.57
CA LEU A 164 -42.79 17.34 -18.38
C LEU A 164 -44.29 17.58 -18.41
N GLU A 165 -45.02 16.90 -19.32
CA GLU A 165 -46.48 16.97 -19.40
C GLU A 165 -47.13 16.43 -18.11
N ALA A 166 -46.68 15.33 -17.58
CA ALA A 166 -47.13 14.74 -16.31
C ALA A 166 -46.87 15.70 -15.12
N ALA A 167 -45.80 16.53 -15.21
CA ALA A 167 -45.50 17.58 -14.22
C ALA A 167 -46.27 18.91 -14.47
N GLY A 168 -47.18 18.92 -15.42
CA GLY A 168 -48.00 20.11 -15.73
C GLY A 168 -47.26 21.26 -16.43
N LYS A 169 -46.09 21.00 -17.04
CA LYS A 169 -45.28 21.99 -17.73
C LYS A 169 -45.53 21.91 -19.25
N SER A 170 -45.68 23.06 -19.93
CA SER A 170 -45.78 23.10 -21.39
C SER A 170 -44.45 22.74 -22.03
N VAL A 171 -44.48 21.91 -23.08
CA VAL A 171 -43.29 21.42 -23.76
C VAL A 171 -43.12 22.12 -25.09
N ASP A 172 -42.00 22.84 -25.26
CA ASP A 172 -41.52 23.27 -26.57
C ASP A 172 -40.53 22.20 -27.09
N ALA A 173 -40.94 21.48 -28.11
CA ALA A 173 -40.16 20.36 -28.67
C ALA A 173 -38.76 20.78 -29.18
N ALA A 174 -38.62 21.98 -29.71
CA ALA A 174 -37.33 22.48 -30.21
C ALA A 174 -36.39 22.83 -29.05
N ALA A 175 -36.92 23.53 -28.02
CA ALA A 175 -36.14 23.85 -26.83
C ALA A 175 -35.75 22.61 -26.02
N LEU A 176 -36.62 21.62 -25.95
CA LEU A 176 -36.36 20.35 -25.28
C LEU A 176 -35.23 19.55 -26.00
N ARG A 177 -35.26 19.47 -27.33
CA ARG A 177 -34.24 18.83 -28.13
C ARG A 177 -32.87 19.48 -27.92
N ASP A 178 -32.82 20.80 -28.01
CA ASP A 178 -31.59 21.56 -27.78
C ASP A 178 -31.04 21.33 -26.36
N GLN A 179 -31.89 21.28 -25.35
CA GLN A 179 -31.51 21.06 -23.98
C GLN A 179 -30.90 19.66 -23.76
N VAL A 180 -31.51 18.60 -24.32
CA VAL A 180 -31.03 17.21 -24.21
C VAL A 180 -29.71 17.05 -24.92
N LEU A 181 -29.57 17.53 -26.16
CA LEU A 181 -28.36 17.41 -26.96
C LEU A 181 -27.19 18.25 -26.46
N ARG A 182 -27.44 19.42 -25.87
CA ARG A 182 -26.40 20.22 -25.22
C ARG A 182 -25.84 19.49 -24.01
N ARG A 183 -26.73 18.96 -23.17
CA ARG A 183 -26.31 18.24 -21.97
C ARG A 183 -25.48 17.00 -22.31
N ASP A 184 -25.90 16.22 -23.30
CA ASP A 184 -25.12 15.04 -23.74
C ASP A 184 -23.75 15.44 -24.31
N ARG A 185 -23.67 16.56 -25.04
CA ARG A 185 -22.39 17.08 -25.57
C ARG A 185 -21.46 17.59 -24.48
N ASP A 186 -22.00 18.25 -23.46
CA ASP A 186 -21.20 18.77 -22.34
C ASP A 186 -20.71 17.63 -21.44
N ASP A 187 -21.58 16.66 -21.15
CA ASP A 187 -21.22 15.47 -20.39
C ASP A 187 -20.21 14.58 -21.15
N ALA A 188 -20.30 14.48 -22.49
CA ALA A 188 -19.36 13.71 -23.31
C ALA A 188 -17.93 14.31 -23.38
N LYS A 189 -17.76 15.59 -23.01
CA LYS A 189 -16.41 16.18 -22.89
C LYS A 189 -15.64 15.65 -21.68
N VAL A 190 -16.34 15.13 -20.69
CA VAL A 190 -15.81 14.77 -19.38
C VAL A 190 -15.90 13.27 -19.08
N SER A 191 -16.76 12.51 -19.80
CA SER A 191 -16.96 11.06 -19.60
C SER A 191 -17.38 10.34 -20.88
N GLN A 192 -16.88 9.11 -21.08
CA GLN A 192 -17.20 8.27 -22.24
C GLN A 192 -18.39 7.37 -21.92
N PHE A 193 -19.61 7.84 -22.16
CA PHE A 193 -20.85 7.09 -21.89
C PHE A 193 -21.74 6.92 -23.13
N LEU A 194 -21.24 7.23 -24.31
CA LEU A 194 -21.97 7.07 -25.59
C LEU A 194 -21.69 5.73 -26.26
N GLU A 195 -20.53 5.14 -26.00
CA GLU A 195 -20.13 3.81 -26.52
C GLU A 195 -19.81 2.90 -25.32
N ALA A 196 -20.18 1.64 -25.40
CA ALA A 196 -19.89 0.68 -24.34
C ALA A 196 -18.40 0.31 -24.34
N PRO A 197 -17.65 0.62 -23.24
CA PRO A 197 -16.27 0.18 -23.09
C PRO A 197 -16.17 -1.34 -23.01
N GLU A 198 -14.95 -1.87 -23.11
CA GLU A 198 -14.71 -3.30 -22.94
C GLU A 198 -15.23 -3.83 -21.60
N GLY A 199 -15.99 -4.92 -21.64
CA GLY A 199 -16.59 -5.53 -20.45
C GLY A 199 -17.83 -4.81 -19.92
N VAL A 200 -18.37 -3.79 -20.61
CA VAL A 200 -19.65 -3.14 -20.28
C VAL A 200 -20.73 -3.62 -21.24
N THR A 201 -21.83 -4.15 -20.69
CA THR A 201 -22.95 -4.67 -21.50
C THR A 201 -23.86 -3.53 -21.92
N LEU A 202 -24.07 -3.39 -23.24
CA LEU A 202 -24.99 -2.41 -23.81
C LEU A 202 -26.45 -2.89 -23.68
N VAL A 203 -27.29 -2.05 -23.10
CA VAL A 203 -28.75 -2.28 -22.99
C VAL A 203 -29.49 -1.19 -23.73
N ASP A 204 -29.83 -1.46 -24.98
CA ASP A 204 -30.70 -0.56 -25.75
C ASP A 204 -32.15 -0.73 -25.33
N THR A 205 -32.77 0.37 -24.90
CA THR A 205 -34.15 0.44 -24.43
C THR A 205 -35.05 1.22 -25.41
N SER A 206 -34.61 1.53 -26.62
CA SER A 206 -35.37 2.33 -27.61
C SER A 206 -36.76 1.78 -27.85
N ASN A 207 -36.89 0.46 -28.00
CA ASN A 207 -38.14 -0.24 -28.31
C ASN A 207 -38.73 -0.99 -27.10
N LEU A 208 -38.27 -0.70 -25.90
CA LEU A 208 -38.74 -1.34 -24.67
C LEU A 208 -39.60 -0.37 -23.86
N ASP A 209 -40.70 -0.88 -23.31
CA ASP A 209 -41.41 -0.16 -22.26
C ASP A 209 -40.65 -0.21 -20.92
N PHE A 210 -41.16 0.51 -19.91
CA PHE A 210 -40.53 0.58 -18.61
C PHE A 210 -40.36 -0.79 -17.96
N ASN A 211 -41.41 -1.63 -17.96
CA ASN A 211 -41.39 -2.94 -17.33
C ASN A 211 -40.44 -3.91 -18.04
N GLN A 212 -40.44 -3.88 -19.38
CA GLN A 212 -39.52 -4.66 -20.20
C GLN A 212 -38.06 -4.25 -19.96
N SER A 213 -37.80 -2.97 -19.79
CA SER A 213 -36.45 -2.45 -19.47
C SER A 213 -35.98 -2.92 -18.09
N VAL A 214 -36.87 -2.84 -17.08
CA VAL A 214 -36.57 -3.33 -15.72
C VAL A 214 -36.30 -4.84 -15.73
N GLU A 215 -37.16 -5.63 -16.41
CA GLU A 215 -36.99 -7.09 -16.44
C GLU A 215 -35.70 -7.51 -17.16
N LYS A 216 -35.36 -6.84 -18.25
CA LYS A 216 -34.11 -7.09 -18.98
C LYS A 216 -32.88 -6.84 -18.10
N VAL A 217 -32.84 -5.71 -17.39
CA VAL A 217 -31.74 -5.38 -16.47
C VAL A 217 -31.73 -6.32 -15.27
N SER A 218 -32.89 -6.60 -14.68
CA SER A 218 -33.01 -7.54 -13.55
C SER A 218 -32.54 -8.95 -13.91
N ALA A 219 -32.82 -9.42 -15.12
CA ALA A 219 -32.37 -10.72 -15.60
C ALA A 219 -30.84 -10.79 -15.71
N LEU A 220 -30.18 -9.72 -16.19
CA LEU A 220 -28.72 -9.64 -16.23
C LEU A 220 -28.10 -9.66 -14.82
N VAL A 221 -28.70 -8.94 -13.89
CA VAL A 221 -28.22 -8.91 -12.49
C VAL A 221 -28.43 -10.27 -11.82
N ARG A 222 -29.59 -10.92 -12.00
CA ARG A 222 -29.83 -12.27 -11.46
C ARG A 222 -28.84 -13.29 -12.02
N ALA A 223 -28.58 -13.27 -13.32
CA ALA A 223 -27.60 -14.16 -13.93
C ALA A 223 -26.20 -13.99 -13.31
N ALA A 224 -25.78 -12.76 -13.06
CA ALA A 224 -24.50 -12.50 -12.41
C ALA A 224 -24.48 -12.95 -10.94
N ILE A 225 -25.60 -12.82 -10.20
CA ILE A 225 -25.72 -13.35 -8.84
C ILE A 225 -25.61 -14.88 -8.84
N GLU A 226 -26.29 -15.54 -9.76
CA GLU A 226 -26.25 -17.01 -9.90
C GLU A 226 -24.84 -17.50 -10.27
N GLU A 227 -24.14 -16.78 -11.15
CA GLU A 227 -22.76 -17.07 -11.53
C GLU A 227 -21.80 -16.91 -10.34
N ASP A 228 -21.90 -15.83 -9.57
CA ASP A 228 -21.10 -15.61 -8.36
C ASP A 228 -21.34 -16.69 -7.28
N GLN A 229 -22.60 -17.09 -7.11
CA GLN A 229 -22.97 -18.18 -6.19
C GLN A 229 -22.42 -19.53 -6.66
N ALA A 230 -22.51 -19.84 -7.95
CA ALA A 230 -21.99 -21.08 -8.52
C ALA A 230 -20.44 -21.13 -8.44
N LEU A 231 -19.77 -20.01 -8.66
CA LEU A 231 -18.33 -19.87 -8.45
C LEU A 231 -17.96 -20.14 -6.98
N GLY A 232 -18.67 -19.51 -6.03
CA GLY A 232 -18.45 -19.71 -4.60
C GLY A 232 -18.68 -21.13 -4.15
N GLU A 233 -19.69 -21.85 -4.68
CA GLU A 233 -19.94 -23.26 -4.40
C GLU A 233 -18.84 -24.16 -5.01
N SER A 234 -18.43 -23.89 -6.24
CA SER A 234 -17.31 -24.57 -6.89
C SER A 234 -16.00 -24.40 -6.12
N GLU A 235 -15.73 -23.20 -5.60
CA GLU A 235 -14.57 -22.93 -4.76
C GLU A 235 -14.60 -23.70 -3.44
N ARG A 236 -15.77 -23.80 -2.79
CA ARG A 236 -15.95 -24.61 -1.58
C ARG A 236 -15.70 -26.10 -1.85
N LEU A 237 -16.29 -26.65 -2.90
CA LEU A 237 -16.08 -28.05 -3.30
C LEU A 237 -14.60 -28.34 -3.61
N ARG A 238 -13.92 -27.43 -4.28
CA ARG A 238 -12.47 -27.55 -4.54
C ARG A 238 -11.65 -27.52 -3.24
N THR A 239 -12.00 -26.65 -2.31
CA THR A 239 -11.32 -26.54 -1.01
C THR A 239 -11.52 -27.82 -0.18
N ASP A 240 -12.73 -28.39 -0.16
CA ASP A 240 -13.03 -29.63 0.55
C ASP A 240 -12.30 -30.83 -0.08
N ALA A 241 -12.27 -30.94 -1.41
CA ALA A 241 -11.50 -31.95 -2.11
C ALA A 241 -9.99 -31.83 -1.84
N MET A 242 -9.49 -30.61 -1.78
CA MET A 242 -8.09 -30.32 -1.41
C MET A 242 -7.81 -30.77 0.03
N ARG A 243 -8.67 -30.46 1.01
CA ARG A 243 -8.54 -30.92 2.41
C ARG A 243 -8.48 -32.44 2.51
N ALA A 244 -9.33 -33.14 1.76
CA ALA A 244 -9.30 -34.60 1.72
C ALA A 244 -7.95 -35.14 1.25
N THR A 245 -7.36 -34.55 0.22
CA THR A 245 -6.04 -34.89 -0.31
C THR A 245 -4.91 -34.55 0.68
N LEU A 246 -5.03 -33.43 1.39
CA LEU A 246 -4.05 -32.95 2.35
C LEU A 246 -3.99 -33.79 3.63
N SER A 247 -5.04 -34.56 3.94
CA SER A 247 -5.06 -35.48 5.09
C SER A 247 -3.96 -36.55 5.06
N GLU A 248 -3.40 -36.84 3.88
CA GLU A 248 -2.27 -37.78 3.70
C GLU A 248 -0.91 -37.17 4.11
N TYR A 249 -0.82 -35.88 4.34
CA TYR A 249 0.42 -35.16 4.66
C TYR A 249 0.47 -34.76 6.14
N ASP A 250 1.70 -34.57 6.64
CA ASP A 250 1.93 -34.15 8.02
C ASP A 250 1.82 -32.63 8.14
N LEU A 251 0.55 -32.17 8.17
CA LEU A 251 0.19 -30.78 8.37
C LEU A 251 -0.26 -30.57 9.81
N ASP A 252 0.20 -29.50 10.43
CA ASP A 252 -0.25 -29.08 11.75
C ASP A 252 -1.58 -28.27 11.67
N ALA A 253 -2.13 -27.95 12.84
CA ALA A 253 -3.40 -27.22 12.92
C ALA A 253 -3.26 -25.78 12.38
N GLU A 254 -2.09 -25.18 12.51
CA GLU A 254 -1.78 -23.82 12.01
C GLU A 254 -1.72 -23.82 10.47
N ASP A 255 -1.07 -24.83 9.88
CA ASP A 255 -1.03 -25.01 8.42
C ASP A 255 -2.44 -25.16 7.83
N LEU A 256 -3.32 -25.92 8.50
CA LEU A 256 -4.70 -26.12 8.04
C LEU A 256 -5.57 -24.87 8.22
N ALA A 257 -5.34 -24.09 9.27
CA ALA A 257 -6.05 -22.83 9.47
C ALA A 257 -5.78 -21.81 8.35
N LEU A 258 -4.60 -21.85 7.73
CA LEU A 258 -4.25 -21.00 6.59
C LEU A 258 -5.05 -21.32 5.32
N LEU A 259 -5.62 -22.54 5.20
CA LEU A 259 -6.53 -22.90 4.10
C LEU A 259 -7.89 -22.20 4.22
N ASP A 260 -8.35 -21.95 5.44
CA ASP A 260 -9.63 -21.27 5.67
C ASP A 260 -9.55 -19.76 5.37
N GLY A 261 -8.35 -19.27 5.13
CA GLY A 261 -8.05 -17.85 5.09
C GLY A 261 -8.12 -17.25 6.50
N PRO A 262 -7.63 -16.05 6.72
CA PRO A 262 -7.84 -15.34 7.96
C PRO A 262 -9.35 -15.20 8.17
N ALA A 263 -9.81 -15.54 9.38
CA ALA A 263 -11.21 -15.42 9.74
C ALA A 263 -11.73 -14.03 9.32
N ARG A 264 -12.86 -13.99 8.62
CA ARG A 264 -13.57 -12.77 8.18
C ARG A 264 -14.13 -11.98 9.38
N ASN A 265 -13.31 -11.70 10.36
CA ASN A 265 -13.66 -10.72 11.35
C ASN A 265 -13.11 -9.39 10.80
N GLY A 266 -14.01 -8.47 10.49
CA GLY A 266 -13.74 -7.09 10.06
C GLY A 266 -13.03 -6.23 11.12
N ALA A 267 -12.06 -6.82 11.81
CA ALA A 267 -10.99 -6.07 12.42
C ALA A 267 -10.02 -5.75 11.28
N GLU A 268 -9.92 -4.49 10.91
CA GLU A 268 -8.79 -3.91 10.23
C GLU A 268 -7.56 -4.71 10.64
N GLU A 269 -6.95 -5.48 9.70
CA GLU A 269 -5.60 -5.98 9.90
C GLU A 269 -4.77 -4.71 10.08
N LYS A 270 -4.54 -4.35 11.36
CA LYS A 270 -3.58 -3.31 11.69
C LYS A 270 -2.32 -3.72 10.95
N ILE A 271 -1.88 -2.87 10.02
CA ILE A 271 -0.56 -2.94 9.40
C ILE A 271 0.36 -3.34 10.53
N GLU A 272 0.99 -4.54 10.44
CA GLU A 272 1.94 -4.94 11.47
C GLU A 272 2.97 -3.81 11.53
N ALA A 273 2.89 -3.03 12.58
CA ALA A 273 3.87 -2.01 12.88
C ALA A 273 5.22 -2.72 12.86
N GLY A 274 6.21 -2.13 12.18
CA GLY A 274 7.47 -2.79 11.87
C GLY A 274 8.07 -3.52 13.07
N LEU A 275 8.78 -4.61 12.82
CA LEU A 275 9.43 -5.38 13.86
C LEU A 275 10.27 -4.45 14.76
N PRO A 276 10.23 -4.62 16.10
CA PRO A 276 11.01 -3.79 16.99
C PRO A 276 12.51 -3.96 16.72
N VAL A 277 13.24 -2.86 16.80
CA VAL A 277 14.65 -2.77 16.44
C VAL A 277 15.55 -2.75 17.68
N LEU A 278 16.46 -3.73 17.78
CA LEU A 278 17.50 -3.81 18.78
C LEU A 278 18.85 -3.41 18.16
N ALA A 279 19.40 -2.25 18.54
CA ALA A 279 20.74 -1.86 18.10
C ALA A 279 21.82 -2.41 19.02
N VAL A 280 22.87 -3.01 18.43
CA VAL A 280 24.05 -3.46 19.17
C VAL A 280 25.16 -2.43 18.99
N VAL A 281 25.50 -1.72 20.08
CA VAL A 281 26.48 -0.64 20.08
C VAL A 281 27.66 -0.93 21.01
N GLY A 282 28.78 -0.28 20.80
CA GLY A 282 29.99 -0.42 21.59
C GLY A 282 31.23 -0.15 20.75
N ARG A 283 32.38 0.06 21.38
CA ARG A 283 33.66 0.32 20.67
C ARG A 283 34.08 -0.87 19.78
N PRO A 284 35.04 -0.68 18.84
CA PRO A 284 35.64 -1.75 18.06
C PRO A 284 36.22 -2.89 18.92
N ASN A 285 36.17 -4.11 18.43
CA ASN A 285 36.80 -5.30 19.03
C ASN A 285 36.27 -5.72 20.42
N VAL A 286 35.13 -5.19 20.88
CA VAL A 286 34.44 -5.67 22.11
C VAL A 286 33.67 -6.97 21.87
N GLY A 287 33.52 -7.43 20.62
CA GLY A 287 32.85 -8.67 20.25
C GLY A 287 31.38 -8.53 19.88
N LYS A 288 30.92 -7.35 19.41
CA LYS A 288 29.56 -7.10 18.93
C LYS A 288 29.11 -8.11 17.88
N SER A 289 29.81 -8.16 16.74
CA SER A 289 29.48 -9.07 15.62
C SER A 289 29.58 -10.55 16.01
N THR A 290 30.50 -10.91 16.93
CA THR A 290 30.57 -12.26 17.49
C THR A 290 29.30 -12.59 18.28
N LEU A 291 28.79 -11.64 19.09
CA LEU A 291 27.56 -11.81 19.85
C LEU A 291 26.35 -11.90 18.90
N VAL A 292 26.25 -10.99 17.93
CA VAL A 292 25.17 -11.01 16.91
C VAL A 292 25.17 -12.33 16.13
N ASN A 293 26.33 -12.77 15.62
CA ASN A 293 26.44 -14.06 14.92
C ASN A 293 26.06 -15.25 15.79
N ARG A 294 26.33 -15.17 17.10
CA ARG A 294 25.93 -16.22 18.06
C ARG A 294 24.42 -16.25 18.26
N VAL A 295 23.78 -15.08 18.31
CA VAL A 295 22.32 -14.94 18.38
C VAL A 295 21.67 -15.52 17.12
N LEU A 296 22.17 -15.16 15.94
CA LEU A 296 21.67 -15.60 14.65
C LEU A 296 21.96 -17.09 14.37
N GLY A 297 23.05 -17.65 14.92
CA GLY A 297 23.48 -19.04 14.69
C GLY A 297 22.81 -20.08 15.60
N ARG A 298 21.99 -19.70 16.59
CA ARG A 298 21.20 -20.64 17.38
C ARG A 298 19.99 -21.15 16.59
N ARG A 299 19.66 -22.45 16.73
CA ARG A 299 18.55 -23.10 16.00
C ARG A 299 17.16 -22.50 16.21
N GLU A 300 17.01 -21.60 17.15
CA GLU A 300 15.78 -20.84 17.44
C GLU A 300 15.73 -19.49 16.70
N ALA A 301 16.84 -19.00 16.12
CA ALA A 301 16.87 -17.87 15.22
C ALA A 301 16.72 -18.38 13.80
N VAL A 302 15.54 -18.27 13.22
CA VAL A 302 15.27 -18.67 11.83
C VAL A 302 15.91 -17.67 10.89
N VAL A 303 17.19 -17.90 10.56
CA VAL A 303 17.84 -17.22 9.44
C VAL A 303 17.30 -17.84 8.16
N GLN A 304 16.48 -17.11 7.41
CA GLN A 304 16.17 -17.48 6.04
C GLN A 304 17.44 -17.30 5.20
N ASP A 305 18.19 -18.39 4.96
CA ASP A 305 19.27 -18.45 3.99
C ASP A 305 18.72 -18.14 2.61
N ARG A 306 18.92 -16.90 2.15
CA ARG A 306 18.75 -16.52 0.74
C ARG A 306 20.12 -16.60 0.07
N PRO A 307 20.36 -17.52 -0.86
CA PRO A 307 21.58 -17.55 -1.66
C PRO A 307 21.63 -16.28 -2.55
N GLY A 308 22.72 -15.52 -2.46
CA GLY A 308 22.99 -14.38 -3.34
C GLY A 308 23.08 -13.03 -2.67
N VAL A 309 23.03 -12.95 -1.32
CA VAL A 309 23.15 -11.68 -0.60
C VAL A 309 24.60 -11.48 -0.15
N THR A 310 25.21 -10.43 -0.68
CA THR A 310 26.55 -9.94 -0.31
C THR A 310 26.65 -9.59 1.18
N ARG A 311 27.87 -9.74 1.74
CA ARG A 311 28.22 -9.62 3.18
C ARG A 311 28.05 -8.25 3.85
N ASP A 312 27.39 -7.28 3.22
CA ASP A 312 27.23 -5.90 3.73
C ASP A 312 25.90 -5.65 4.48
N ARG A 313 25.30 -6.68 5.08
CA ARG A 313 24.09 -6.51 5.89
C ARG A 313 24.43 -5.97 7.26
N VAL A 314 23.77 -4.89 7.60
CA VAL A 314 23.85 -4.20 8.91
C VAL A 314 22.66 -4.58 9.80
N SER A 315 21.54 -5.00 9.22
CA SER A 315 20.32 -5.40 9.92
C SER A 315 19.94 -6.85 9.62
N TYR A 316 19.55 -7.59 10.65
CA TYR A 316 19.24 -9.02 10.57
C TYR A 316 17.89 -9.28 11.25
N PRO A 317 16.95 -9.99 10.62
CA PRO A 317 15.78 -10.51 11.31
C PRO A 317 16.22 -11.58 12.32
N ALA A 318 15.68 -11.51 13.52
CA ALA A 318 15.96 -12.43 14.60
C ALA A 318 14.69 -12.88 15.29
N HIS A 319 14.71 -14.08 15.87
CA HIS A 319 13.61 -14.64 16.64
C HIS A 319 14.13 -15.13 18.00
N TRP A 320 13.48 -14.74 19.10
CA TRP A 320 13.83 -15.19 20.44
C TRP A 320 12.60 -15.23 21.35
N ALA A 321 12.46 -16.29 22.13
CA ALA A 321 11.36 -16.48 23.07
C ALA A 321 9.95 -16.25 22.46
N GLY A 322 9.73 -16.72 21.22
CA GLY A 322 8.44 -16.56 20.51
C GLY A 322 8.20 -15.16 19.94
N ARG A 323 9.20 -14.28 19.89
CA ARG A 323 9.08 -12.91 19.38
C ARG A 323 10.05 -12.65 18.23
N ASP A 324 9.55 -12.02 17.18
CA ASP A 324 10.33 -11.54 16.05
C ASP A 324 10.80 -10.11 16.29
N PHE A 325 12.04 -9.80 15.91
CA PHE A 325 12.64 -8.47 16.00
C PHE A 325 13.78 -8.31 15.00
N THR A 326 14.27 -7.09 14.79
CA THR A 326 15.41 -6.78 13.94
C THR A 326 16.62 -6.43 14.80
N ILE A 327 17.77 -7.08 14.54
CA ILE A 327 19.06 -6.71 15.15
C ILE A 327 19.85 -5.84 14.17
N VAL A 328 20.35 -4.69 14.64
CA VAL A 328 21.26 -3.81 13.92
C VAL A 328 22.65 -3.92 14.52
N ASP A 329 23.64 -4.46 13.75
CA ASP A 329 25.03 -4.60 14.18
C ASP A 329 25.88 -3.43 13.71
N THR A 330 26.35 -2.60 14.65
CA THR A 330 27.29 -1.50 14.34
C THR A 330 28.73 -1.98 14.11
N GLY A 331 29.05 -3.26 14.39
CA GLY A 331 30.40 -3.81 14.27
C GLY A 331 30.80 -4.19 12.84
N GLY A 332 29.85 -4.41 11.93
CA GLY A 332 30.14 -4.65 10.51
C GLY A 332 30.60 -3.40 9.74
N TRP A 333 30.75 -2.30 10.42
CA TRP A 333 31.02 -0.97 9.87
C TRP A 333 32.51 -0.59 9.93
N GLU A 334 33.37 -1.50 10.30
CA GLU A 334 34.80 -1.28 10.47
C GLU A 334 35.57 -1.50 9.15
N VAL A 335 35.40 -0.63 8.13
CA VAL A 335 36.28 -0.62 6.97
C VAL A 335 36.88 0.77 6.79
N ASP A 336 38.24 0.81 7.01
CA ASP A 336 39.20 1.85 6.62
C ASP A 336 38.87 3.33 6.97
N VAL A 337 38.95 3.74 8.24
CA VAL A 337 39.05 5.17 8.56
C VAL A 337 40.12 5.44 9.63
N ALA A 338 41.20 6.10 9.23
CA ALA A 338 42.14 6.75 10.13
C ALA A 338 41.47 7.97 10.79
N GLY A 339 41.10 7.84 12.07
CA GLY A 339 40.39 8.89 12.84
C GLY A 339 39.33 8.27 13.75
N LEU A 340 39.69 7.25 14.51
CA LEU A 340 38.83 6.25 15.17
C LEU A 340 37.77 6.81 16.15
N ASP A 341 38.04 7.86 16.90
CA ASP A 341 37.17 8.24 18.03
C ASP A 341 35.91 9.04 17.65
N ALA A 342 35.99 9.91 16.69
CA ALA A 342 34.84 10.68 16.20
C ALA A 342 33.84 9.83 15.40
N SER A 343 34.30 8.76 14.78
CA SER A 343 33.53 7.82 13.99
C SER A 343 32.62 6.92 14.84
N VAL A 344 33.12 6.40 15.97
CA VAL A 344 32.39 5.43 16.82
C VAL A 344 31.20 6.09 17.52
N ALA A 345 31.37 7.30 18.07
CA ALA A 345 30.28 8.04 18.72
C ALA A 345 29.15 8.38 17.74
N SER A 346 29.53 8.79 16.51
CA SER A 346 28.54 9.11 15.49
C SER A 346 27.78 7.86 14.98
N GLN A 347 28.46 6.73 14.85
CA GLN A 347 27.83 5.45 14.47
C GLN A 347 26.83 5.00 15.55
N ALA A 348 27.22 5.12 16.84
CA ALA A 348 26.35 4.81 17.96
C ALA A 348 25.12 5.75 17.97
N GLU A 349 25.28 7.04 17.68
CA GLU A 349 24.19 8.01 17.66
C GLU A 349 23.10 7.63 16.66
N VAL A 350 23.47 7.30 15.42
CA VAL A 350 22.50 6.89 14.39
C VAL A 350 21.83 5.56 14.75
N ALA A 351 22.60 4.57 15.22
CA ALA A 351 22.03 3.28 15.63
C ALA A 351 21.04 3.43 16.80
N ILE A 352 21.34 4.31 17.74
CA ILE A 352 20.48 4.63 18.89
C ILE A 352 19.20 5.33 18.41
N GLU A 353 19.28 6.26 17.47
CA GLU A 353 18.09 6.93 16.92
C GLU A 353 17.12 5.93 16.25
N MET A 354 17.66 4.95 15.53
CA MET A 354 16.89 3.96 14.77
C MET A 354 16.35 2.81 15.62
N ALA A 355 16.80 2.63 16.85
CA ALA A 355 16.47 1.49 17.70
C ALA A 355 15.31 1.77 18.66
N ASP A 356 14.52 0.74 18.96
CA ASP A 356 13.54 0.76 20.06
C ASP A 356 14.20 0.46 21.39
N ALA A 357 15.26 -0.35 21.39
CA ALA A 357 16.10 -0.66 22.54
C ALA A 357 17.55 -0.84 22.10
N VAL A 358 18.48 -0.68 23.02
CA VAL A 358 19.91 -0.73 22.75
C VAL A 358 20.60 -1.78 23.62
N LEU A 359 21.42 -2.61 22.98
CA LEU A 359 22.37 -3.50 23.64
C LEU A 359 23.77 -2.87 23.60
N LEU A 360 24.24 -2.32 24.72
CA LEU A 360 25.61 -1.82 24.83
C LEU A 360 26.53 -2.97 25.19
N VAL A 361 27.54 -3.23 24.35
CA VAL A 361 28.55 -4.27 24.57
C VAL A 361 29.88 -3.62 25.00
N VAL A 362 30.37 -3.97 26.17
CA VAL A 362 31.64 -3.48 26.73
C VAL A 362 32.55 -4.67 26.99
N ASP A 363 33.84 -4.48 26.82
CA ASP A 363 34.86 -5.48 27.13
C ASP A 363 35.20 -5.44 28.64
N ALA A 364 34.77 -6.47 29.38
CA ALA A 364 34.96 -6.55 30.84
C ALA A 364 36.46 -6.64 31.23
N THR A 365 37.32 -7.17 30.36
CA THR A 365 38.75 -7.35 30.62
C THR A 365 39.55 -6.06 30.57
N VAL A 366 39.07 -5.07 29.80
CA VAL A 366 39.74 -3.76 29.61
C VAL A 366 39.17 -2.70 30.57
N GLY A 367 37.90 -2.91 30.98
CA GLY A 367 37.17 -1.92 31.77
C GLY A 367 36.63 -0.75 30.90
N ILE A 368 36.22 0.33 31.54
CA ILE A 368 35.63 1.53 30.92
C ILE A 368 36.70 2.38 30.25
N THR A 369 36.53 2.64 28.96
CA THR A 369 37.37 3.56 28.18
C THR A 369 36.65 4.90 27.97
N GLU A 370 37.40 5.92 27.50
CA GLU A 370 36.82 7.22 27.14
C GLU A 370 35.77 7.12 26.03
N THR A 371 35.99 6.22 25.07
CA THR A 371 35.01 5.95 23.99
C THR A 371 33.73 5.33 24.53
N ASP A 372 33.83 4.40 25.50
CA ASP A 372 32.64 3.82 26.14
C ASP A 372 31.86 4.91 26.91
N ALA A 373 32.55 5.83 27.62
CA ALA A 373 31.94 6.95 28.29
C ALA A 373 31.19 7.91 27.34
N GLN A 374 31.71 8.14 26.15
CA GLN A 374 31.03 8.94 25.12
C GLN A 374 29.76 8.27 24.64
N VAL A 375 29.77 6.96 24.34
CA VAL A 375 28.58 6.20 23.97
C VAL A 375 27.53 6.20 25.09
N VAL A 376 27.94 6.01 26.33
CA VAL A 376 27.05 6.11 27.53
C VAL A 376 26.38 7.47 27.63
N LYS A 377 27.11 8.56 27.37
CA LYS A 377 26.55 9.92 27.35
C LYS A 377 25.46 10.09 26.26
N LEU A 378 25.64 9.50 25.07
CA LEU A 378 24.66 9.48 24.01
C LEU A 378 23.42 8.67 24.43
N LEU A 379 23.61 7.49 25.00
CA LEU A 379 22.52 6.62 25.48
C LEU A 379 21.67 7.32 26.54
N ARG A 380 22.29 7.99 27.49
CA ARG A 380 21.57 8.76 28.53
C ARG A 380 20.75 9.92 27.97
N ARG A 381 21.24 10.55 26.86
CA ARG A 381 20.51 11.63 26.18
C ARG A 381 19.34 11.13 25.33
N SER A 382 19.45 9.94 24.76
CA SER A 382 18.42 9.37 23.93
C SER A 382 17.17 8.93 24.70
N GLY A 383 17.31 8.65 26.01
CA GLY A 383 16.23 8.15 26.85
C GLY A 383 15.74 6.74 26.48
N LYS A 384 16.40 6.06 25.56
CA LYS A 384 16.00 4.72 25.10
C LYS A 384 16.37 3.64 26.12
N PRO A 385 15.59 2.55 26.22
CA PRO A 385 15.91 1.41 27.06
C PRO A 385 17.25 0.77 26.67
N VAL A 386 18.09 0.46 27.65
CA VAL A 386 19.44 -0.08 27.43
C VAL A 386 19.65 -1.34 28.26
N VAL A 387 20.24 -2.37 27.63
CA VAL A 387 20.85 -3.53 28.33
C VAL A 387 22.35 -3.42 28.18
N LEU A 388 23.09 -3.62 29.30
CA LEU A 388 24.55 -3.60 29.33
C LEU A 388 25.11 -5.02 29.33
N ALA A 389 25.80 -5.41 28.27
CA ALA A 389 26.52 -6.68 28.19
C ALA A 389 28.01 -6.48 28.47
N ALA A 390 28.51 -7.12 29.51
CA ALA A 390 29.93 -7.24 29.83
C ALA A 390 30.52 -8.45 29.14
N ASN A 391 31.12 -8.25 27.95
CA ASN A 391 31.64 -9.33 27.15
C ASN A 391 33.08 -9.72 27.52
N LYS A 392 33.49 -10.89 27.04
CA LYS A 392 34.77 -11.56 27.28
C LYS A 392 34.93 -12.07 28.71
N VAL A 393 33.80 -12.43 29.35
CA VAL A 393 33.76 -13.10 30.64
C VAL A 393 33.75 -14.59 30.42
N ASP A 394 34.94 -15.19 30.25
CA ASP A 394 35.10 -16.60 29.89
C ASP A 394 35.07 -17.55 31.10
N SER A 395 35.26 -17.03 32.30
CA SER A 395 35.26 -17.78 33.58
C SER A 395 34.46 -17.07 34.66
N SER A 396 34.06 -17.82 35.68
CA SER A 396 33.37 -17.25 36.87
C SER A 396 34.24 -16.29 37.69
N VAL A 397 35.56 -16.41 37.57
CA VAL A 397 36.50 -15.49 38.27
C VAL A 397 36.42 -14.08 37.68
N GLN A 398 36.15 -13.96 36.36
CA GLN A 398 36.03 -12.68 35.67
C GLN A 398 34.66 -12.02 35.84
N GLU A 399 33.69 -12.68 36.46
CA GLU A 399 32.37 -12.05 36.69
C GLU A 399 32.49 -10.82 37.60
N ALA A 400 33.46 -10.80 38.52
CA ALA A 400 33.70 -9.63 39.36
C ALA A 400 34.07 -8.37 38.55
N ASP A 401 34.82 -8.54 37.45
CA ASP A 401 35.20 -7.44 36.55
C ASP A 401 33.96 -6.90 35.78
N ALA A 402 33.02 -7.78 35.47
CA ALA A 402 31.76 -7.39 34.82
C ALA A 402 30.94 -6.48 35.73
N TYR A 403 30.86 -6.77 37.04
CA TYR A 403 30.09 -5.97 37.97
C TYR A 403 30.72 -4.59 38.23
N ALA A 404 32.02 -4.37 38.01
CA ALA A 404 32.64 -3.06 38.04
C ALA A 404 32.02 -2.08 37.04
N LEU A 405 31.42 -2.58 35.94
CA LEU A 405 30.72 -1.78 34.92
C LEU A 405 29.38 -1.20 35.44
N TRP A 406 28.92 -1.58 36.64
CA TRP A 406 27.74 -0.95 37.26
C TRP A 406 27.90 0.57 37.41
N ASN A 407 29.15 1.02 37.57
CA ASN A 407 29.50 2.44 37.65
C ASN A 407 29.11 3.26 36.40
N LEU A 408 28.79 2.60 35.27
CA LEU A 408 28.23 3.27 34.09
C LEU A 408 26.80 3.78 34.32
N GLY A 409 26.09 3.31 35.35
CA GLY A 409 24.75 3.79 35.70
C GLY A 409 23.69 3.49 34.62
N LEU A 410 23.84 2.39 33.89
CA LEU A 410 22.90 1.90 32.84
C LEU A 410 22.12 0.64 33.30
N GLY A 411 22.13 0.34 34.60
CA GLY A 411 21.53 -0.87 35.15
C GLY A 411 22.53 -1.98 35.37
N GLU A 412 22.01 -3.20 35.62
CA GLU A 412 22.81 -4.38 35.91
C GLU A 412 23.60 -4.83 34.66
N PRO A 413 24.93 -4.99 34.77
CA PRO A 413 25.72 -5.54 33.69
C PRO A 413 25.55 -7.07 33.61
N TYR A 414 25.26 -7.59 32.43
CA TYR A 414 25.12 -9.03 32.16
C TYR A 414 26.47 -9.60 31.73
N PRO A 415 27.12 -10.50 32.51
CA PRO A 415 28.34 -11.15 32.15
C PRO A 415 28.10 -12.10 30.96
N VAL A 416 28.85 -11.93 29.83
CA VAL A 416 28.69 -12.74 28.64
C VAL A 416 30.04 -13.11 28.01
N SER A 417 30.11 -14.31 27.47
CA SER A 417 31.18 -14.70 26.56
C SER A 417 30.59 -14.96 25.18
N ALA A 418 30.68 -13.99 24.29
CA ALA A 418 30.21 -14.14 22.90
C ALA A 418 30.96 -15.28 22.19
N LEU A 419 32.23 -15.55 22.51
CA LEU A 419 33.03 -16.59 21.94
C LEU A 419 32.53 -17.98 22.37
N HIS A 420 32.27 -18.19 23.65
CA HIS A 420 31.87 -19.48 24.24
C HIS A 420 30.36 -19.65 24.40
N GLY A 421 29.58 -18.57 24.22
CA GLY A 421 28.10 -18.56 24.31
C GLY A 421 27.56 -18.55 25.76
N ARG A 422 28.41 -18.31 26.76
CA ARG A 422 27.98 -18.17 28.17
C ARG A 422 27.20 -16.87 28.35
N GLY A 423 26.09 -16.90 29.10
CA GLY A 423 25.27 -15.73 29.41
C GLY A 423 24.53 -15.07 28.27
N SER A 424 24.71 -15.57 27.01
CA SER A 424 24.08 -14.94 25.85
C SER A 424 22.55 -15.09 25.84
N GLY A 425 21.99 -16.13 26.47
CA GLY A 425 20.55 -16.27 26.67
C GLY A 425 20.00 -15.22 27.63
N ASP A 426 20.66 -15.04 28.77
CA ASP A 426 20.24 -14.08 29.80
C ASP A 426 20.22 -12.63 29.28
N VAL A 427 21.22 -12.27 28.46
CA VAL A 427 21.29 -10.97 27.77
C VAL A 427 20.10 -10.81 26.81
N LEU A 428 19.76 -11.84 26.03
CA LEU A 428 18.63 -11.77 25.11
C LEU A 428 17.29 -11.69 25.84
N ASP A 429 17.13 -12.46 26.92
CA ASP A 429 15.94 -12.39 27.77
C ASP A 429 15.78 -11.00 28.39
N ALA A 430 16.89 -10.35 28.78
CA ALA A 430 16.88 -8.97 29.25
C ALA A 430 16.49 -7.99 28.14
N CYS A 431 17.00 -8.19 26.92
CA CYS A 431 16.62 -7.39 25.75
C CYS A 431 15.13 -7.54 25.43
N MET A 432 14.58 -8.76 25.49
CA MET A 432 13.15 -9.00 25.23
C MET A 432 12.24 -8.32 26.26
N LYS A 433 12.69 -8.16 27.51
CA LYS A 433 11.91 -7.45 28.54
C LYS A 433 11.77 -5.96 28.28
N ILE A 434 12.78 -5.33 27.67
CA ILE A 434 12.79 -3.88 27.38
C ILE A 434 12.35 -3.55 25.96
N LEU A 435 12.40 -4.51 25.04
CA LEU A 435 12.00 -4.33 23.65
C LEU A 435 10.47 -4.29 23.56
N PRO A 436 9.86 -3.26 22.95
CA PRO A 436 8.40 -3.20 22.80
C PRO A 436 7.87 -4.35 21.93
N LEU A 437 6.58 -4.67 22.03
CA LEU A 437 5.96 -5.68 21.17
C LEU A 437 5.89 -5.25 19.70
N VAL A 438 5.84 -3.94 19.51
CA VAL A 438 5.71 -3.26 18.22
C VAL A 438 6.72 -2.13 18.21
N SER A 439 7.39 -1.89 17.09
CA SER A 439 8.36 -0.80 16.99
C SER A 439 7.71 0.56 17.23
N ALA A 440 8.18 1.29 18.23
CA ALA A 440 7.82 2.67 18.45
C ALA A 440 8.48 3.61 17.41
N VAL A 441 9.60 3.17 16.83
CA VAL A 441 10.33 3.91 15.79
C VAL A 441 9.59 3.84 14.45
N ALA A 442 8.89 2.75 14.18
CA ALA A 442 8.02 2.64 13.00
C ALA A 442 6.77 3.55 13.11
N GLY A 443 6.45 4.00 14.33
CA GLY A 443 5.25 4.78 14.63
C GLY A 443 3.96 3.96 14.51
N PRO A 444 2.85 4.37 15.12
CA PRO A 444 1.54 3.77 14.85
C PRO A 444 1.21 3.94 13.38
N ALA A 445 0.44 2.98 12.82
CA ALA A 445 -0.16 3.18 11.52
C ALA A 445 -0.86 4.54 11.49
N PRO A 446 -0.72 5.35 10.43
CA PRO A 446 -1.40 6.63 10.37
C PRO A 446 -2.90 6.41 10.54
N GLU A 447 -3.53 7.16 11.44
CA GLU A 447 -4.99 7.15 11.55
C GLU A 447 -5.56 7.83 10.31
N GLY A 448 -6.45 7.15 9.60
CA GLY A 448 -7.06 7.63 8.35
C GLY A 448 -6.26 7.27 7.09
N ASP A 449 -6.58 7.92 5.99
CA ASP A 449 -6.09 7.68 4.63
C ASP A 449 -4.68 8.28 4.36
N LEU A 450 -3.80 8.28 5.38
CA LEU A 450 -2.45 8.87 5.32
C LEU A 450 -1.42 7.80 5.00
N HIS A 451 -0.80 7.87 3.82
CA HIS A 451 0.27 6.96 3.42
C HIS A 451 1.66 7.56 3.60
N ARG A 452 2.63 6.73 3.97
CA ARG A 452 4.03 7.11 4.20
C ARG A 452 4.89 6.84 2.97
N VAL A 453 5.59 7.89 2.51
CA VAL A 453 6.45 7.88 1.31
C VAL A 453 7.89 8.16 1.69
N ALA A 454 8.83 7.32 1.28
CA ALA A 454 10.26 7.60 1.36
C ALA A 454 10.80 8.08 0.01
N LEU A 455 11.51 9.22 -0.02
CA LEU A 455 12.29 9.65 -1.20
C LEU A 455 13.72 9.19 -1.05
N VAL A 456 14.14 8.22 -1.84
CA VAL A 456 15.47 7.60 -1.74
C VAL A 456 16.22 7.66 -3.08
N GLY A 457 17.51 7.37 -3.08
CA GLY A 457 18.39 7.42 -4.24
C GLY A 457 19.76 7.96 -3.90
N ARG A 458 20.74 7.86 -4.80
CA ARG A 458 22.10 8.33 -4.61
C ARG A 458 22.18 9.86 -4.37
N PRO A 459 23.27 10.41 -3.87
CA PRO A 459 23.45 11.85 -3.76
C PRO A 459 23.27 12.56 -5.13
N ASN A 460 22.74 13.79 -5.10
CA ASN A 460 22.57 14.69 -6.26
C ASN A 460 21.60 14.24 -7.36
N VAL A 461 20.83 13.18 -7.20
CA VAL A 461 19.76 12.79 -8.16
C VAL A 461 18.55 13.72 -8.14
N GLY A 462 18.47 14.65 -7.16
CA GLY A 462 17.43 15.68 -7.12
C GLY A 462 16.33 15.43 -6.09
N LYS A 463 16.53 14.60 -5.04
CA LYS A 463 15.56 14.37 -3.96
C LYS A 463 15.03 15.66 -3.33
N SER A 464 15.94 16.56 -2.92
CA SER A 464 15.56 17.85 -2.33
C SER A 464 14.84 18.76 -3.33
N SER A 465 15.20 18.69 -4.62
CA SER A 465 14.54 19.47 -5.67
C SER A 465 13.12 18.97 -5.88
N LEU A 466 12.89 17.65 -5.89
CA LEU A 466 11.56 17.06 -6.01
C LEU A 466 10.70 17.42 -4.81
N LEU A 467 11.22 17.23 -3.59
CA LEU A 467 10.50 17.59 -2.37
C LEU A 467 10.08 19.06 -2.36
N ASN A 468 10.99 19.97 -2.75
CA ASN A 468 10.68 21.39 -2.81
C ASN A 468 9.67 21.73 -3.93
N SER A 469 9.74 21.04 -5.08
CA SER A 469 8.81 21.24 -6.19
C SER A 469 7.39 20.83 -5.80
N ILE A 470 7.23 19.67 -5.17
CA ILE A 470 5.93 19.19 -4.71
C ILE A 470 5.40 19.98 -3.51
N ALA A 471 6.26 20.42 -2.59
CA ALA A 471 5.87 21.27 -1.46
C ALA A 471 5.58 22.73 -1.85
N GLY A 472 6.21 23.23 -2.91
CA GLY A 472 6.02 24.62 -3.39
C GLY A 472 4.82 24.80 -4.32
N SER A 473 4.36 23.73 -4.96
CA SER A 473 3.18 23.71 -5.84
C SER A 473 1.88 23.42 -5.09
N GLN A 474 1.97 22.97 -3.84
CA GLN A 474 0.80 22.56 -3.03
C GLN A 474 1.03 22.91 -1.55
N ARG A 475 -0.05 23.06 -0.76
CA ARG A 475 0.04 23.52 0.64
C ARG A 475 0.75 22.50 1.52
N VAL A 476 1.86 22.91 2.16
CA VAL A 476 2.42 22.19 3.31
C VAL A 476 1.44 22.37 4.49
N VAL A 477 0.71 21.34 4.84
CA VAL A 477 -0.21 21.39 5.99
C VAL A 477 0.61 21.28 7.28
N VAL A 478 1.01 22.43 7.82
CA VAL A 478 1.54 22.52 9.18
C VAL A 478 0.34 22.53 10.13
N ASN A 479 -0.23 21.38 10.45
CA ASN A 479 -1.28 21.29 11.46
C ASN A 479 -0.77 20.58 12.71
N GLU A 480 -0.81 21.31 13.82
CA GLU A 480 -0.73 20.77 15.18
C GLU A 480 -2.01 19.96 15.47
N LEU A 481 -2.10 18.73 15.01
CA LEU A 481 -3.07 17.79 15.54
C LEU A 481 -2.56 17.33 16.91
N ALA A 482 -3.19 17.83 17.95
CA ALA A 482 -2.92 17.43 19.33
C ALA A 482 -3.18 15.92 19.48
N GLY A 483 -2.11 15.16 19.84
CA GLY A 483 -2.23 13.75 20.24
C GLY A 483 -1.39 12.73 19.48
N THR A 484 -0.71 13.11 18.39
CA THR A 484 0.21 12.18 17.71
C THR A 484 1.66 12.53 18.03
N THR A 485 2.41 11.58 18.61
CA THR A 485 3.89 11.66 18.75
C THR A 485 4.48 11.68 17.34
N ARG A 486 4.71 12.88 16.78
CA ARG A 486 5.34 13.07 15.47
C ARG A 486 6.85 13.09 15.64
N ASP A 487 7.53 12.36 14.78
CA ASP A 487 8.94 12.57 14.54
C ASP A 487 9.10 13.99 13.92
N PRO A 488 9.88 14.90 14.50
CA PRO A 488 10.02 16.28 13.98
C PRO A 488 10.69 16.36 12.59
N VAL A 489 10.85 15.23 11.95
CA VAL A 489 11.61 15.00 10.71
C VAL A 489 10.71 14.70 9.52
N ASP A 490 9.41 14.37 9.74
CA ASP A 490 8.46 14.00 8.70
C ASP A 490 7.59 15.19 8.28
N GLU A 491 7.29 15.33 6.98
CA GLU A 491 6.46 16.41 6.44
C GLU A 491 5.18 15.84 5.80
N ILE A 492 4.04 16.47 6.09
CA ILE A 492 2.78 16.17 5.41
C ILE A 492 2.63 17.12 4.23
N ILE A 493 2.54 16.55 3.04
CA ILE A 493 2.34 17.28 1.80
C ILE A 493 1.04 16.79 1.17
N GLU A 494 0.20 17.72 0.76
CA GLU A 494 -1.02 17.42 0.02
C GLU A 494 -0.70 17.36 -1.48
N LEU A 495 -1.00 16.24 -2.13
CA LEU A 495 -0.82 16.01 -3.56
C LEU A 495 -2.15 15.53 -4.15
N ASP A 496 -2.68 16.24 -5.14
CA ASP A 496 -3.96 15.95 -5.78
C ASP A 496 -5.13 15.75 -4.76
N GLY A 497 -5.19 16.65 -3.74
CA GLY A 497 -6.24 16.61 -2.71
C GLY A 497 -6.07 15.52 -1.65
N ARG A 498 -5.02 14.69 -1.73
CA ARG A 498 -4.70 13.64 -0.77
C ARG A 498 -3.46 13.97 0.03
N LYS A 499 -3.49 13.70 1.34
CA LYS A 499 -2.37 13.96 2.24
C LYS A 499 -1.40 12.77 2.26
N TRP A 500 -0.11 13.06 2.07
CA TRP A 500 1.00 12.10 2.08
C TRP A 500 2.01 12.48 3.15
N VAL A 501 2.53 11.50 3.86
CA VAL A 501 3.59 11.70 4.86
C VAL A 501 4.94 11.36 4.24
N PHE A 502 5.73 12.36 3.93
CA PHE A 502 7.11 12.16 3.46
C PHE A 502 8.03 11.99 4.65
N VAL A 503 8.64 10.80 4.76
CA VAL A 503 9.50 10.44 5.91
C VAL A 503 10.93 10.93 5.72
N ASP A 504 11.60 11.30 6.82
CA ASP A 504 13.01 11.79 6.89
C ASP A 504 13.33 12.99 5.97
N THR A 505 12.41 13.94 5.84
CA THR A 505 12.61 15.12 4.98
C THR A 505 13.71 16.03 5.45
N ALA A 506 14.01 16.09 6.76
CA ALA A 506 15.11 16.87 7.32
C ALA A 506 16.49 16.35 6.87
N GLY A 507 16.64 15.03 6.71
CA GLY A 507 17.85 14.43 6.12
C GLY A 507 18.03 14.84 4.66
N ILE A 508 16.92 14.97 3.92
CA ILE A 508 16.92 15.41 2.52
C ILE A 508 17.27 16.90 2.39
N ARG A 509 16.81 17.78 3.30
CA ARG A 509 17.02 19.24 3.26
C ARG A 509 18.36 19.70 3.79
N ARG A 510 18.93 19.00 4.78
CA ARG A 510 20.26 19.34 5.29
C ARG A 510 21.32 18.99 4.24
N ARG A 511 21.94 19.99 3.60
CA ARG A 511 23.18 19.80 2.85
C ARG A 511 24.22 19.30 3.84
N VAL A 512 24.49 17.99 3.84
CA VAL A 512 25.61 17.42 4.59
C VAL A 512 26.88 18.06 4.04
N LYS A 513 27.52 18.91 4.85
CA LYS A 513 28.88 19.38 4.57
C LYS A 513 29.72 18.11 4.39
N GLN A 514 30.36 18.00 3.23
CA GLN A 514 31.25 16.89 2.86
C GLN A 514 32.32 16.71 3.96
N SER A 515 32.06 15.81 4.89
CA SER A 515 33.08 15.23 5.77
C SER A 515 33.24 13.76 5.36
N ARG A 516 34.48 13.28 5.35
CA ARG A 516 34.78 11.86 5.15
C ARG A 516 33.94 11.02 6.12
N GLY A 517 33.07 10.16 5.60
CA GLY A 517 32.07 9.40 6.37
C GLY A 517 30.60 9.74 6.07
N ALA A 518 30.32 10.79 5.30
CA ALA A 518 28.95 11.22 4.97
C ALA A 518 28.16 10.18 4.16
N ASP A 519 28.83 9.40 3.32
CA ASP A 519 28.18 8.39 2.47
C ASP A 519 27.58 7.26 3.28
N PHE A 520 28.22 6.87 4.36
CA PHE A 520 27.76 5.83 5.25
C PHE A 520 26.47 6.24 6.01
N TYR A 521 26.43 7.47 6.55
CA TYR A 521 25.24 8.03 7.20
C TYR A 521 24.05 8.15 6.24
N ALA A 522 24.35 8.43 4.96
CA ALA A 522 23.33 8.47 3.92
C ALA A 522 22.69 7.10 3.70
N VAL A 523 23.48 6.03 3.73
CA VAL A 523 22.98 4.64 3.56
C VAL A 523 22.05 4.26 4.72
N LEU A 524 22.45 4.52 5.97
CA LEU A 524 21.64 4.17 7.14
C LEU A 524 20.31 4.94 7.19
N ARG A 525 20.35 6.24 6.91
CA ARG A 525 19.13 7.05 6.83
C ARG A 525 18.22 6.57 5.72
N THR A 526 18.79 6.21 4.57
CA THR A 526 18.03 5.62 3.47
C THR A 526 17.34 4.34 3.92
N GLN A 527 18.04 3.46 4.63
CA GLN A 527 17.48 2.23 5.17
C GLN A 527 16.34 2.53 6.17
N ALA A 528 16.56 3.45 7.13
CA ALA A 528 15.54 3.82 8.10
C ALA A 528 14.29 4.45 7.44
N ALA A 529 14.49 5.31 6.44
CA ALA A 529 13.38 5.89 5.69
C ALA A 529 12.58 4.83 4.95
N ILE A 530 13.25 3.85 4.30
CA ILE A 530 12.61 2.72 3.63
C ILE A 530 11.79 1.89 4.63
N GLU A 531 12.32 1.59 5.81
CA GLU A 531 11.64 0.78 6.82
C GLU A 531 10.40 1.46 7.41
N LYS A 532 10.40 2.80 7.48
CA LYS A 532 9.26 3.61 7.97
C LYS A 532 8.16 3.81 6.93
N ALA A 533 8.47 3.67 5.64
CA ALA A 533 7.55 3.96 4.55
C ALA A 533 6.73 2.74 4.14
N GLU A 534 5.58 2.98 3.52
CA GLU A 534 4.77 1.99 2.78
C GLU A 534 5.26 1.90 1.35
N VAL A 535 5.57 3.05 0.74
CA VAL A 535 6.08 3.16 -0.63
C VAL A 535 7.38 3.94 -0.66
N ALA A 536 8.37 3.44 -1.38
CA ALA A 536 9.63 4.11 -1.63
C ALA A 536 9.71 4.59 -3.08
N VAL A 537 9.96 5.88 -3.25
CA VAL A 537 10.24 6.52 -4.54
C VAL A 537 11.74 6.57 -4.72
N VAL A 538 12.27 5.76 -5.62
CA VAL A 538 13.70 5.75 -5.94
C VAL A 538 13.95 6.68 -7.11
N LEU A 539 14.69 7.77 -6.83
CA LEU A 539 15.09 8.74 -7.86
C LEU A 539 16.38 8.30 -8.53
N LEU A 540 16.34 8.23 -9.84
CA LEU A 540 17.47 8.02 -10.74
C LEU A 540 17.79 9.31 -11.47
N ASP A 541 19.05 9.53 -11.81
CA ASP A 541 19.47 10.63 -12.66
C ASP A 541 19.32 10.23 -14.13
N GLY A 542 18.30 10.71 -14.82
CA GLY A 542 18.05 10.39 -16.22
C GLY A 542 19.17 10.83 -17.16
N SER A 543 19.93 11.86 -16.80
CA SER A 543 21.06 12.38 -17.59
C SER A 543 22.37 11.60 -17.39
N ASP A 544 22.41 10.68 -16.42
CA ASP A 544 23.62 9.90 -16.07
C ASP A 544 23.31 8.39 -16.13
N VAL A 545 24.35 7.57 -16.21
CA VAL A 545 24.25 6.10 -16.30
C VAL A 545 23.68 5.52 -15.01
N VAL A 546 22.83 4.49 -15.14
CA VAL A 546 22.35 3.72 -13.99
C VAL A 546 23.54 3.04 -13.31
N SER A 547 23.80 3.43 -12.06
CA SER A 547 24.98 2.98 -11.32
C SER A 547 24.67 1.77 -10.44
N GLU A 548 25.71 1.03 -10.02
CA GLU A 548 25.57 -0.06 -9.03
C GLU A 548 24.94 0.45 -7.72
N GLN A 549 25.17 1.73 -7.35
CA GLN A 549 24.56 2.31 -6.15
C GLN A 549 23.04 2.46 -6.31
N ASP A 550 22.55 2.82 -7.49
CA ASP A 550 21.13 2.90 -7.79
C ASP A 550 20.48 1.51 -7.66
N VAL A 551 21.12 0.48 -8.25
CA VAL A 551 20.65 -0.91 -8.14
C VAL A 551 20.62 -1.38 -6.67
N ARG A 552 21.63 -1.02 -5.87
CA ARG A 552 21.65 -1.35 -4.42
C ARG A 552 20.51 -0.71 -3.65
N VAL A 553 20.21 0.57 -3.89
CA VAL A 553 19.08 1.26 -3.23
C VAL A 553 17.75 0.61 -3.62
N ILE A 554 17.55 0.28 -4.90
CA ILE A 554 16.38 -0.43 -5.37
C ILE A 554 16.24 -1.79 -4.65
N GLN A 555 17.34 -2.54 -4.56
CA GLN A 555 17.34 -3.85 -3.90
C GLN A 555 17.02 -3.73 -2.40
N GLN A 556 17.48 -2.67 -1.71
CA GLN A 556 17.11 -2.41 -0.31
C GLN A 556 15.58 -2.22 -0.15
N VAL A 557 14.93 -1.51 -1.07
CA VAL A 557 13.46 -1.34 -1.05
C VAL A 557 12.75 -2.69 -1.25
N VAL A 558 13.20 -3.48 -2.21
CA VAL A 558 12.64 -4.82 -2.50
C VAL A 558 12.82 -5.76 -1.31
N ASP A 559 14.01 -5.78 -0.70
CA ASP A 559 14.31 -6.62 0.47
C ASP A 559 13.52 -6.22 1.71
N ALA A 560 13.25 -4.92 1.88
CA ALA A 560 12.39 -4.40 2.93
C ALA A 560 10.89 -4.66 2.68
N GLY A 561 10.54 -5.19 1.50
CA GLY A 561 9.15 -5.49 1.15
C GLY A 561 8.28 -4.26 0.91
N ARG A 562 8.85 -3.10 0.60
CA ARG A 562 8.09 -1.86 0.41
C ARG A 562 7.65 -1.70 -1.03
N ALA A 563 6.49 -1.05 -1.23
CA ALA A 563 6.06 -0.67 -2.57
C ALA A 563 7.12 0.23 -3.22
N LEU A 564 7.33 0.08 -4.53
CA LEU A 564 8.43 0.71 -5.27
C LEU A 564 7.90 1.51 -6.44
N VAL A 565 8.32 2.77 -6.53
CA VAL A 565 8.14 3.64 -7.71
C VAL A 565 9.53 4.10 -8.17
N LEU A 566 9.81 3.99 -9.45
CA LEU A 566 11.07 4.45 -10.06
C LEU A 566 10.84 5.77 -10.80
N VAL A 567 11.70 6.75 -10.53
CA VAL A 567 11.59 8.10 -11.08
C VAL A 567 12.89 8.47 -11.79
N ASN A 568 12.84 8.60 -13.11
CA ASN A 568 13.92 9.19 -13.89
C ASN A 568 13.80 10.72 -13.83
N ASN A 569 14.58 11.34 -12.97
CA ASN A 569 14.60 12.78 -12.77
C ASN A 569 15.59 13.46 -13.72
N LYS A 570 15.57 14.80 -13.78
CA LYS A 570 16.36 15.64 -14.68
C LYS A 570 16.08 15.37 -16.17
N TRP A 571 14.84 15.03 -16.47
CA TRP A 571 14.41 14.73 -17.85
C TRP A 571 14.60 15.90 -18.82
N ASP A 572 14.67 17.12 -18.30
CA ASP A 572 15.02 18.35 -19.02
C ASP A 572 16.47 18.36 -19.59
N LEU A 573 17.32 17.44 -19.15
CA LEU A 573 18.70 17.28 -19.61
C LEU A 573 18.90 16.05 -20.50
N VAL A 574 17.84 15.30 -20.81
CA VAL A 574 17.89 14.00 -21.51
C VAL A 574 17.54 14.22 -22.98
N ASP A 575 18.51 14.04 -23.88
CA ASP A 575 18.32 14.06 -25.33
C ASP A 575 17.84 12.67 -25.86
N GLU A 576 17.56 12.60 -27.15
CA GLU A 576 17.03 11.37 -27.78
C GLU A 576 18.01 10.19 -27.68
N ASP A 577 19.32 10.45 -27.84
CA ASP A 577 20.34 9.39 -27.73
C ASP A 577 20.41 8.84 -26.31
N ARG A 578 20.37 9.75 -25.32
CA ARG A 578 20.34 9.36 -23.93
C ARG A 578 19.06 8.61 -23.54
N GLN A 579 17.91 9.00 -24.11
CA GLN A 579 16.65 8.27 -23.90
C GLN A 579 16.75 6.80 -24.37
N ALA A 580 17.28 6.58 -25.56
CA ALA A 580 17.47 5.24 -26.09
C ALA A 580 18.44 4.42 -25.24
N GLN A 581 19.53 5.02 -24.78
CA GLN A 581 20.51 4.38 -23.91
C GLN A 581 19.90 4.06 -22.53
N LEU A 582 19.18 4.99 -21.90
CA LEU A 582 18.54 4.80 -20.60
C LEU A 582 17.51 3.67 -20.66
N LYS A 583 16.74 3.59 -21.73
CA LYS A 583 15.80 2.48 -21.94
C LYS A 583 16.50 1.14 -21.95
N TRP A 584 17.63 1.04 -22.67
CA TRP A 584 18.43 -0.19 -22.70
C TRP A 584 19.02 -0.53 -21.32
N GLU A 585 19.54 0.48 -20.57
CA GLU A 585 20.05 0.29 -19.20
C GLU A 585 18.96 -0.24 -18.26
N ILE A 586 17.76 0.34 -18.31
CA ILE A 586 16.60 -0.10 -17.53
C ILE A 586 16.22 -1.54 -17.87
N GLU A 587 16.12 -1.87 -19.15
CA GLU A 587 15.77 -3.23 -19.58
C GLU A 587 16.82 -4.26 -19.16
N LYS A 588 18.10 -3.89 -19.09
CA LYS A 588 19.19 -4.77 -18.73
C LYS A 588 19.41 -4.86 -17.21
N ASP A 589 19.59 -3.70 -16.57
CA ASP A 589 20.09 -3.64 -15.18
C ASP A 589 18.93 -3.64 -14.16
N LEU A 590 17.73 -3.18 -14.56
CA LEU A 590 16.53 -3.13 -13.72
C LEU A 590 15.44 -4.13 -14.14
N ALA A 591 15.77 -5.13 -14.96
CA ALA A 591 14.82 -6.18 -15.40
C ALA A 591 14.13 -6.90 -14.21
N HIS A 592 14.81 -7.02 -13.07
CA HIS A 592 14.31 -7.67 -11.87
C HIS A 592 13.21 -6.88 -11.14
N VAL A 593 13.05 -5.59 -11.46
CA VAL A 593 12.01 -4.69 -10.94
C VAL A 593 11.15 -4.07 -12.04
N SER A 594 11.05 -4.71 -13.19
CA SER A 594 10.20 -4.28 -14.32
C SER A 594 8.72 -4.12 -13.98
N TRP A 595 8.29 -4.66 -12.87
CA TRP A 595 6.94 -4.53 -12.30
C TRP A 595 6.70 -3.19 -11.58
N ALA A 596 7.74 -2.41 -11.27
CA ALA A 596 7.59 -1.13 -10.62
C ALA A 596 7.13 -0.05 -11.62
N PRO A 597 6.21 0.85 -11.25
CA PRO A 597 5.89 2.01 -12.07
C PRO A 597 7.12 2.85 -12.34
N HIS A 598 7.35 3.20 -13.62
CA HIS A 598 8.42 4.06 -14.08
C HIS A 598 7.84 5.37 -14.57
N ILE A 599 8.30 6.52 -14.02
CA ILE A 599 7.92 7.84 -14.46
C ILE A 599 9.13 8.71 -14.79
N ASN A 600 8.99 9.55 -15.81
CA ASN A 600 9.98 10.54 -16.19
C ASN A 600 9.48 11.92 -15.75
N LEU A 601 10.31 12.67 -15.01
CA LEU A 601 9.99 14.02 -14.57
C LEU A 601 11.23 14.93 -14.50
N ALA A 602 11.00 16.23 -14.40
CA ALA A 602 12.04 17.20 -14.14
C ALA A 602 11.67 18.00 -12.87
N ALA A 603 12.21 17.59 -11.73
CA ALA A 603 11.91 18.18 -10.42
C ALA A 603 12.22 19.68 -10.35
N LYS A 604 13.23 20.16 -11.11
CA LYS A 604 13.64 21.57 -11.14
C LYS A 604 12.61 22.48 -11.83
N THR A 605 11.94 21.99 -12.87
CA THR A 605 10.96 22.74 -13.67
C THR A 605 9.52 22.42 -13.29
N GLY A 606 9.28 21.38 -12.46
CA GLY A 606 7.94 20.88 -12.14
C GLY A 606 7.32 20.04 -13.25
N TRP A 607 8.03 19.77 -14.35
CA TRP A 607 7.51 19.01 -15.46
C TRP A 607 7.17 17.57 -15.06
N HIS A 608 5.94 17.16 -15.30
CA HIS A 608 5.38 15.84 -15.02
C HIS A 608 5.41 15.38 -13.55
N THR A 609 5.58 16.28 -12.58
CA THR A 609 5.52 15.95 -11.15
C THR A 609 4.13 15.46 -10.72
N ASN A 610 3.07 15.87 -11.43
CA ASN A 610 1.70 15.40 -11.23
C ASN A 610 1.51 13.88 -11.51
N ARG A 611 2.41 13.25 -12.27
CA ARG A 611 2.36 11.80 -12.51
C ARG A 611 2.74 10.98 -11.29
N LEU A 612 3.38 11.61 -10.29
CA LEU A 612 3.86 10.91 -9.09
C LEU A 612 2.69 10.27 -8.31
N VAL A 613 1.59 10.99 -8.12
CA VAL A 613 0.44 10.50 -7.35
C VAL A 613 -0.13 9.21 -7.96
N ARG A 614 -0.36 9.19 -9.26
CA ARG A 614 -0.85 7.98 -9.95
C ARG A 614 0.09 6.79 -9.81
N ALA A 615 1.40 7.04 -9.83
CA ALA A 615 2.39 5.99 -9.65
C ALA A 615 2.41 5.47 -8.20
N LEU A 616 2.24 6.36 -7.21
CA LEU A 616 2.11 6.00 -5.80
C LEU A 616 0.85 5.17 -5.55
N ASP A 617 -0.29 5.60 -6.08
CA ASP A 617 -1.56 4.88 -5.94
C ASP A 617 -1.48 3.49 -6.56
N ALA A 618 -0.98 3.36 -7.79
CA ALA A 618 -0.81 2.07 -8.45
C ALA A 618 0.13 1.13 -7.67
N ALA A 619 1.20 1.67 -7.07
CA ALA A 619 2.12 0.88 -6.27
C ALA A 619 1.53 0.43 -4.93
N LEU A 620 0.73 1.28 -4.29
CA LEU A 620 0.02 0.95 -3.04
C LEU A 620 -1.11 -0.05 -3.30
N GLU A 621 -1.90 0.12 -4.37
CA GLU A 621 -2.93 -0.84 -4.77
C GLU A 621 -2.33 -2.24 -4.95
N GLY A 622 -1.22 -2.36 -5.70
CA GLY A 622 -0.51 -3.61 -5.83
C GLY A 622 0.05 -4.15 -4.50
N TRP A 623 0.46 -3.27 -3.58
CA TRP A 623 1.01 -3.65 -2.28
C TRP A 623 -0.05 -4.15 -1.30
N TYR A 624 -1.29 -3.61 -1.42
CA TYR A 624 -2.45 -4.04 -0.63
C TYR A 624 -3.29 -5.12 -1.32
N THR A 625 -2.87 -5.61 -2.49
CA THR A 625 -3.59 -6.65 -3.23
C THR A 625 -3.72 -7.92 -2.39
N ARG A 626 -4.96 -8.36 -2.18
CA ARG A 626 -5.31 -9.59 -1.49
C ARG A 626 -5.87 -10.63 -2.46
N ILE A 627 -5.30 -11.82 -2.45
CA ILE A 627 -5.78 -12.94 -3.24
C ILE A 627 -6.65 -13.85 -2.35
N PRO A 628 -7.90 -14.14 -2.70
CA PRO A 628 -8.69 -15.16 -2.02
C PRO A 628 -7.99 -16.52 -2.08
N THR A 629 -7.94 -17.25 -0.96
CA THR A 629 -7.21 -18.53 -0.85
C THR A 629 -7.65 -19.55 -1.90
N ALA A 630 -8.94 -19.64 -2.18
CA ALA A 630 -9.50 -20.53 -3.19
C ALA A 630 -8.98 -20.19 -4.61
N ARG A 631 -8.99 -18.90 -4.98
CA ARG A 631 -8.48 -18.42 -6.28
C ARG A 631 -6.98 -18.65 -6.43
N LEU A 632 -6.20 -18.39 -5.36
CA LEU A 632 -4.77 -18.68 -5.34
C LEU A 632 -4.50 -20.16 -5.60
N ASN A 633 -5.23 -21.05 -4.94
CA ASN A 633 -5.01 -22.49 -5.09
C ASN A 633 -5.50 -23.04 -6.43
N ALA A 634 -6.57 -22.51 -7.01
CA ALA A 634 -6.98 -22.82 -8.37
C ALA A 634 -5.88 -22.47 -9.37
N PHE A 635 -5.36 -21.24 -9.28
CA PHE A 635 -4.24 -20.76 -10.10
C PHE A 635 -2.98 -21.64 -9.96
N LEU A 636 -2.56 -21.97 -8.71
CA LEU A 636 -1.39 -22.81 -8.47
C LEU A 636 -1.58 -24.24 -9.04
N GLY A 637 -2.79 -24.76 -8.97
CA GLY A 637 -3.15 -26.06 -9.58
C GLY A 637 -3.01 -26.05 -11.10
N GLU A 638 -3.55 -25.04 -11.76
CA GLU A 638 -3.45 -24.84 -13.21
C GLU A 638 -2.00 -24.60 -13.65
N LEU A 639 -1.28 -23.75 -12.93
CA LEU A 639 0.13 -23.47 -13.18
C LEU A 639 0.99 -24.74 -13.12
N GLN A 640 0.78 -25.57 -12.10
CA GLN A 640 1.51 -26.82 -11.91
C GLN A 640 1.12 -27.88 -12.95
N ALA A 641 -0.12 -27.91 -13.40
CA ALA A 641 -0.58 -28.80 -14.45
C ALA A 641 0.03 -28.42 -15.81
N ALA A 642 0.06 -27.10 -16.13
CA ALA A 642 0.64 -26.59 -17.39
C ALA A 642 2.18 -26.67 -17.40
N THR A 643 2.83 -26.34 -16.30
CA THR A 643 4.30 -26.28 -16.19
C THR A 643 4.75 -26.91 -14.86
N PRO A 644 4.87 -28.24 -14.81
CA PRO A 644 5.28 -28.92 -13.58
C PRO A 644 6.75 -28.63 -13.25
N HIS A 645 7.10 -28.68 -11.95
CA HIS A 645 8.48 -28.50 -11.49
C HIS A 645 9.43 -29.53 -12.14
N PRO A 646 10.64 -29.15 -12.57
CA PRO A 646 11.62 -30.09 -13.09
C PRO A 646 11.96 -31.23 -12.11
N LEU A 647 12.28 -32.41 -12.64
CA LEU A 647 12.74 -33.53 -11.84
C LEU A 647 14.07 -33.21 -11.14
N ARG A 648 14.16 -33.46 -9.84
CA ARG A 648 15.38 -33.30 -9.05
C ARG A 648 15.61 -34.52 -8.19
N GLY A 649 16.75 -35.17 -8.40
CA GLY A 649 17.11 -36.41 -7.65
C GLY A 649 16.06 -37.53 -7.81
N GLY A 650 15.43 -37.65 -8.98
CA GLY A 650 14.39 -38.67 -9.25
C GLY A 650 13.01 -38.37 -8.62
N LYS A 651 12.85 -37.25 -7.93
CA LYS A 651 11.56 -36.81 -7.36
C LYS A 651 11.14 -35.47 -7.98
N GLN A 652 9.84 -35.33 -8.23
CA GLN A 652 9.25 -34.08 -8.70
C GLN A 652 8.53 -33.42 -7.53
N PRO A 653 9.04 -32.27 -7.00
CA PRO A 653 8.30 -31.50 -6.00
C PRO A 653 6.93 -31.06 -6.52
N ARG A 654 5.93 -31.16 -5.66
CA ARG A 654 4.56 -30.69 -5.96
C ARG A 654 4.15 -29.62 -4.96
N ILE A 655 3.42 -28.62 -5.44
CA ILE A 655 2.74 -27.66 -4.58
C ILE A 655 1.47 -28.35 -4.09
N LEU A 656 1.31 -28.43 -2.79
CA LEU A 656 0.13 -28.98 -2.13
C LEU A 656 -0.96 -27.95 -2.03
N PHE A 657 -0.61 -26.75 -1.56
CA PHE A 657 -1.45 -25.56 -1.54
C PHE A 657 -0.60 -24.31 -1.26
N GLY A 658 -1.21 -23.14 -1.41
CA GLY A 658 -0.64 -21.84 -1.08
C GLY A 658 -1.61 -20.99 -0.26
N ALA A 659 -1.07 -20.13 0.59
CA ALA A 659 -1.85 -19.15 1.33
C ALA A 659 -1.12 -17.80 1.33
N GLN A 660 -1.84 -16.69 1.14
CA GLN A 660 -1.32 -15.37 1.38
C GLN A 660 -1.45 -15.07 2.86
N VAL A 661 -0.33 -15.16 3.56
CA VAL A 661 -0.27 -15.02 5.03
C VAL A 661 -0.15 -13.57 5.48
N GLN A 662 0.22 -12.67 4.56
CA GLN A 662 0.34 -11.22 4.81
C GLN A 662 0.01 -10.46 3.54
N VAL A 663 -0.67 -9.33 3.67
CA VAL A 663 -1.07 -8.48 2.55
C VAL A 663 0.01 -7.44 2.25
N ALA A 664 0.48 -6.74 3.25
CA ALA A 664 1.40 -5.60 3.12
C ALA A 664 2.69 -5.81 3.94
N PRO A 665 3.80 -6.27 3.32
CA PRO A 665 3.96 -6.67 1.92
C PRO A 665 3.28 -8.00 1.58
N PRO A 666 2.92 -8.24 0.30
CA PRO A 666 2.34 -9.50 -0.12
C PRO A 666 3.29 -10.67 0.15
N ARG A 667 2.89 -11.53 1.11
CA ARG A 667 3.66 -12.73 1.48
C ARG A 667 2.81 -13.97 1.26
N ILE A 668 3.29 -14.84 0.37
CA ILE A 668 2.62 -16.07 -0.01
C ILE A 668 3.48 -17.24 0.47
N VAL A 669 2.89 -18.16 1.22
CA VAL A 669 3.55 -19.41 1.66
C VAL A 669 3.03 -20.55 0.81
N LEU A 670 3.95 -21.28 0.17
CA LEU A 670 3.67 -22.47 -0.61
C LEU A 670 4.03 -23.71 0.20
N PHE A 671 3.07 -24.60 0.39
CA PHE A 671 3.27 -25.89 1.01
C PHE A 671 3.57 -26.92 -0.06
N THR A 672 4.67 -27.65 0.06
CA THR A 672 5.23 -28.46 -1.03
C THR A 672 5.71 -29.83 -0.53
N THR A 673 5.79 -30.80 -1.43
CA THR A 673 6.34 -32.14 -1.13
C THR A 673 7.86 -32.21 -1.15
N GLY A 674 8.53 -31.13 -1.56
CA GLY A 674 9.99 -31.02 -1.64
C GLY A 674 10.40 -29.59 -1.93
N PHE A 675 11.71 -29.35 -1.89
CA PHE A 675 12.25 -28.00 -2.12
C PHE A 675 12.03 -27.54 -3.56
N LEU A 676 11.51 -26.32 -3.74
CA LEU A 676 11.35 -25.69 -5.05
C LEU A 676 12.64 -24.99 -5.49
N ASP A 677 13.03 -25.20 -6.73
CA ASP A 677 14.16 -24.53 -7.34
C ASP A 677 13.95 -22.99 -7.38
N PRO A 678 15.01 -22.18 -7.14
CA PRO A 678 14.90 -20.72 -7.21
C PRO A 678 14.35 -20.19 -8.55
N GLY A 679 14.69 -20.85 -9.66
CA GLY A 679 14.14 -20.50 -10.99
C GLY A 679 12.64 -20.75 -11.08
N TYR A 680 12.15 -21.85 -10.52
CA TYR A 680 10.73 -22.16 -10.50
C TYR A 680 9.95 -21.21 -9.56
N ARG A 681 10.55 -20.80 -8.43
CA ARG A 681 9.95 -19.77 -7.56
C ARG A 681 9.80 -18.43 -8.27
N ARG A 682 10.81 -17.97 -9.02
CA ARG A 682 10.72 -16.76 -9.86
C ARG A 682 9.68 -16.89 -10.96
N PHE A 683 9.53 -18.09 -11.55
CA PHE A 683 8.47 -18.37 -12.52
C PHE A 683 7.09 -18.22 -11.87
N ILE A 684 6.86 -18.80 -10.68
CA ILE A 684 5.60 -18.64 -9.95
C ILE A 684 5.33 -17.16 -9.64
N GLU A 685 6.33 -16.42 -9.16
CA GLU A 685 6.23 -15.00 -8.86
C GLU A 685 5.79 -14.19 -10.09
N ARG A 686 6.43 -14.42 -11.24
CA ARG A 686 6.06 -13.76 -12.48
C ARG A 686 4.61 -14.05 -12.88
N ARG A 687 4.21 -15.32 -12.81
CA ARG A 687 2.85 -15.74 -13.17
C ARG A 687 1.79 -15.18 -12.19
N LEU A 688 2.12 -15.06 -10.91
CA LEU A 688 1.27 -14.38 -9.91
C LEU A 688 1.06 -12.90 -10.26
N ARG A 689 2.10 -12.22 -10.72
CA ARG A 689 1.99 -10.82 -11.17
C ARG A 689 1.12 -10.67 -12.41
N GLU A 690 1.29 -11.57 -13.38
CA GLU A 690 0.51 -11.57 -14.62
C GLU A 690 -0.98 -11.80 -14.36
N GLU A 691 -1.33 -12.64 -13.36
CA GLU A 691 -2.71 -12.99 -13.06
C GLU A 691 -3.40 -12.02 -12.08
N PHE A 692 -2.67 -11.56 -11.05
CA PHE A 692 -3.27 -10.79 -9.95
C PHE A 692 -2.81 -9.32 -9.89
N GLY A 693 -1.96 -8.87 -10.80
CA GLY A 693 -1.46 -7.52 -10.87
C GLY A 693 -0.18 -7.31 -10.03
N PHE A 694 -0.24 -6.89 -8.78
CA PHE A 694 0.90 -6.56 -7.91
C PHE A 694 1.86 -5.51 -8.51
N THR A 695 1.33 -4.55 -9.23
CA THR A 695 2.11 -3.42 -9.78
C THR A 695 2.79 -2.67 -8.64
N GLY A 696 4.07 -2.36 -8.77
CA GLY A 696 4.81 -1.61 -7.76
C GLY A 696 5.09 -2.35 -6.46
N SER A 697 4.71 -3.64 -6.34
CA SER A 697 4.84 -4.39 -5.09
C SER A 697 5.78 -5.58 -5.21
N PRO A 698 6.76 -5.76 -4.30
CA PRO A 698 7.52 -7.01 -4.21
C PRO A 698 6.64 -8.13 -3.63
N ILE A 699 6.70 -9.32 -4.22
CA ILE A 699 6.01 -10.52 -3.71
C ILE A 699 7.03 -11.39 -2.97
N GLN A 700 6.72 -11.75 -1.72
CA GLN A 700 7.55 -12.65 -0.93
C GLN A 700 6.99 -14.06 -0.99
N ILE A 701 7.75 -15.01 -1.56
CA ILE A 701 7.34 -16.42 -1.64
C ILE A 701 8.15 -17.25 -0.65
N GLY A 702 7.49 -17.74 0.41
CA GLY A 702 7.99 -18.73 1.35
C GLY A 702 7.66 -20.15 0.88
N VAL A 703 8.49 -21.13 1.25
CA VAL A 703 8.24 -22.55 0.96
C VAL A 703 8.32 -23.35 2.25
N ARG A 704 7.25 -24.09 2.58
CA ARG A 704 7.20 -25.06 3.68
C ARG A 704 7.10 -26.45 3.10
N VAL A 705 8.12 -27.30 3.33
CA VAL A 705 8.11 -28.69 2.87
C VAL A 705 7.34 -29.55 3.88
N ARG A 706 6.40 -30.38 3.38
CA ARG A 706 5.62 -31.33 4.17
C ARG A 706 5.74 -32.73 3.61
N GLU A 707 6.02 -33.70 4.48
CA GLU A 707 6.17 -35.11 4.10
C GLU A 707 4.84 -35.83 4.19
N LYS A 708 4.67 -36.91 3.40
CA LYS A 708 3.54 -37.82 3.58
C LYS A 708 3.64 -38.51 4.94
N ARG A 709 2.51 -38.62 5.63
CA ARG A 709 2.41 -39.43 6.85
C ARG A 709 2.83 -40.88 6.53
N LYS A 710 3.81 -41.40 7.26
CA LYS A 710 4.18 -42.82 7.14
C LYS A 710 2.97 -43.64 7.61
N ARG A 711 2.36 -44.41 6.70
CA ARG A 711 1.38 -45.43 7.12
C ARG A 711 2.09 -46.36 8.12
N LYS A 712 1.59 -46.37 9.37
CA LYS A 712 1.96 -47.39 10.36
C LYS A 712 1.42 -48.72 9.97
#